data_8a2141defe2ac694d70662dec2a970be
#
_entry.id   8a2141defe2ac694d70662dec2a970be
#
_cell.length_a   1.000
_cell.length_b   1.000
_cell.length_c   1.000
_cell.angle_alpha   90.00
_cell.angle_beta   90.00
_cell.angle_gamma   90.00
#
_symmetry.space_group_name_H-M   'P 1'
#
loop_
_entity.id
_entity.type
_entity.pdbx_description
1 polymer ?
#
loop_
_entity_poly.entity_id
_entity_poly.type
_entity_poly.pdbx_seq_one_letter_code
_entity_poly.pdbx_strand_id
1 'polypeptide(L)'
;MKHYDINKDMRYLQLLAQSFPTIAEASTEIINLQAILNLPKGTEHFLADIHGEYEAFLHVLKNASGNIKRKVNELFGNTLREAEKRELCTLIYYPEQKLELVKQNETDINDWYHITLHQLVAVCRDVSSKYTRSKVRKSLPCDFSYIIQELLHEHTEDHDKTAYVNVIVDTIISTGRADDFIIAIANVIQRLAIDQLHILGDIYDRGPGAHIILDKMRHYHSWDIQWGNHDVLWMGAAAGNDACICNVIRLSLRYANLSTLEEGYGINLIPLATFAMEAYKDDECAEFIPKMSGGAAAIDEKTKRLTSQMHKAIAIIQFKIEGQLIVKHPEWKMDKRRLFEHINYEKKEIEIDGKIYPMTSCHFPTINPASPYELSPEEKVLMAKLHHSFMVCEKLHKHIKVMLQHGCMYTIINNNLLFHASCPLNEDGSLKEVEIFPGKKFAGRDLMHQTGMQIRTAFQSDSDPKEREYAIDYFIYLWCGPDSPLFDKSKMATFERYFITDKETHKEEKGYYFLLRDDEQVIDHIMDAFGVTGPNRHIINGHVPVRTTKGENPIKANGKLMVIDGGFSKAYHNETGIAGYTLVYHSRGFQLVQHEPFTSTEDAILRGTDIKSTTQIVEMSNRRMLVTDTDIGRELRKQIADLEELLYAYRHGFVKESERKK
;
A
#
# COMPACT_ATOMS: atom_id res chain seq x y z
N MET A 1 -38.37 -19.49 -21.32
CA MET A 1 -38.06 -20.10 -20.02
C MET A 1 -36.61 -20.51 -20.05
N LYS A 2 -35.77 -20.02 -19.10
CA LYS A 2 -34.39 -20.54 -18.94
C LYS A 2 -34.50 -22.02 -18.56
N HIS A 3 -33.88 -22.93 -19.32
CA HIS A 3 -33.77 -24.35 -18.95
C HIS A 3 -32.61 -24.46 -17.98
N TYR A 4 -32.90 -24.76 -16.70
CA TYR A 4 -31.90 -25.05 -15.68
C TYR A 4 -31.62 -26.56 -15.64
N ASP A 5 -30.37 -26.98 -15.65
CA ASP A 5 -29.95 -28.39 -15.46
C ASP A 5 -29.82 -28.69 -13.97
N ILE A 6 -30.97 -28.77 -13.30
CA ILE A 6 -31.08 -28.90 -11.83
C ILE A 6 -30.34 -30.13 -11.27
N ASN A 7 -30.22 -31.21 -12.03
CA ASN A 7 -29.54 -32.41 -11.56
C ASN A 7 -28.01 -32.19 -11.36
N LYS A 8 -27.45 -31.25 -12.10
CA LYS A 8 -26.01 -30.94 -12.01
C LYS A 8 -25.70 -30.10 -10.78
N ASP A 9 -26.61 -29.23 -10.34
CA ASP A 9 -26.39 -28.24 -9.31
C ASP A 9 -27.21 -28.50 -8.01
N MET A 10 -27.86 -29.66 -7.89
CA MET A 10 -28.74 -29.98 -6.77
C MET A 10 -28.10 -29.80 -5.39
N ARG A 11 -26.82 -30.25 -5.22
CA ARG A 11 -26.11 -30.09 -3.95
C ARG A 11 -25.87 -28.62 -3.61
N TYR A 12 -25.56 -27.81 -4.60
CA TYR A 12 -25.36 -26.37 -4.43
C TYR A 12 -26.69 -25.69 -4.05
N LEU A 13 -27.78 -26.01 -4.73
CA LEU A 13 -29.11 -25.49 -4.40
C LEU A 13 -29.56 -25.88 -2.98
N GLN A 14 -29.28 -27.10 -2.54
CA GLN A 14 -29.56 -27.53 -1.16
C GLN A 14 -28.73 -26.76 -0.12
N LEU A 15 -27.44 -26.40 -0.43
CA LEU A 15 -26.61 -25.55 0.44
C LEU A 15 -27.15 -24.12 0.46
N LEU A 16 -27.51 -23.57 -0.70
CA LEU A 16 -28.09 -22.23 -0.83
C LEU A 16 -29.44 -22.11 -0.08
N ALA A 17 -30.27 -23.18 -0.11
CA ALA A 17 -31.52 -23.26 0.63
C ALA A 17 -31.32 -23.17 2.16
N GLN A 18 -30.19 -23.51 2.71
CA GLN A 18 -29.90 -23.30 4.15
C GLN A 18 -29.84 -21.82 4.51
N SER A 19 -29.34 -20.97 3.59
CA SER A 19 -29.25 -19.51 3.77
C SER A 19 -30.58 -18.81 3.43
N PHE A 20 -31.34 -19.33 2.47
CA PHE A 20 -32.61 -18.79 1.97
C PHE A 20 -33.68 -19.89 1.98
N PRO A 21 -34.16 -20.29 3.17
CA PRO A 21 -34.99 -21.50 3.33
C PRO A 21 -36.40 -21.43 2.75
N THR A 22 -36.87 -20.24 2.33
CA THR A 22 -38.20 -20.04 1.76
C THR A 22 -38.18 -19.25 0.46
N ILE A 23 -39.20 -19.42 -0.36
CA ILE A 23 -39.48 -18.62 -1.56
C ILE A 23 -39.47 -17.11 -1.22
N ALA A 24 -40.07 -16.74 -0.09
CA ALA A 24 -40.15 -15.35 0.33
C ALA A 24 -38.77 -14.75 0.62
N GLU A 25 -37.89 -15.46 1.35
CA GLU A 25 -36.56 -14.99 1.66
C GLU A 25 -35.66 -14.88 0.39
N ALA A 26 -35.69 -15.91 -0.46
CA ALA A 26 -34.94 -15.87 -1.74
C ALA A 26 -35.43 -14.73 -2.65
N SER A 27 -36.74 -14.53 -2.76
CA SER A 27 -37.33 -13.44 -3.55
C SER A 27 -36.98 -12.07 -2.99
N THR A 28 -37.00 -11.91 -1.67
CA THR A 28 -36.63 -10.66 -0.99
C THR A 28 -35.16 -10.32 -1.25
N GLU A 29 -34.26 -11.32 -1.20
CA GLU A 29 -32.84 -11.09 -1.48
C GLU A 29 -32.63 -10.73 -2.96
N ILE A 30 -33.29 -11.36 -3.91
CA ILE A 30 -33.23 -10.95 -5.32
C ILE A 30 -33.62 -9.47 -5.49
N ILE A 31 -34.71 -9.04 -4.85
CA ILE A 31 -35.19 -7.65 -4.90
C ILE A 31 -34.08 -6.72 -4.32
N ASN A 32 -33.51 -7.09 -3.19
CA ASN A 32 -32.43 -6.35 -2.56
C ASN A 32 -31.19 -6.22 -3.48
N LEU A 33 -30.72 -7.34 -4.04
CA LEU A 33 -29.57 -7.36 -4.94
C LEU A 33 -29.83 -6.56 -6.22
N GLN A 34 -31.03 -6.66 -6.81
CA GLN A 34 -31.42 -5.86 -7.98
C GLN A 34 -31.45 -4.36 -7.66
N ALA A 35 -31.89 -3.96 -6.48
CA ALA A 35 -31.84 -2.57 -6.05
C ALA A 35 -30.39 -2.06 -5.89
N ILE A 36 -29.49 -2.89 -5.32
CA ILE A 36 -28.07 -2.55 -5.16
C ILE A 36 -27.40 -2.31 -6.52
N LEU A 37 -27.70 -3.08 -7.54
CA LEU A 37 -27.16 -2.91 -8.89
C LEU A 37 -27.39 -1.51 -9.48
N ASN A 38 -28.42 -0.81 -9.05
CA ASN A 38 -28.80 0.52 -9.50
C ASN A 38 -28.21 1.67 -8.67
N LEU A 39 -27.45 1.36 -7.60
CA LEU A 39 -26.74 2.38 -6.84
C LEU A 39 -25.52 2.88 -7.60
N PRO A 40 -25.06 4.11 -7.33
CA PRO A 40 -23.81 4.61 -7.87
C PRO A 40 -22.61 3.73 -7.43
N LYS A 41 -21.62 3.56 -8.33
CA LYS A 41 -20.34 2.94 -8.00
C LYS A 41 -19.72 3.62 -6.77
N GLY A 42 -19.20 2.84 -5.84
CA GLY A 42 -18.41 3.30 -4.72
C GLY A 42 -17.14 4.05 -5.16
N THR A 43 -16.52 4.76 -4.23
CA THR A 43 -15.29 5.52 -4.50
C THR A 43 -14.07 4.67 -4.14
N GLU A 44 -13.20 4.43 -5.09
CA GLU A 44 -11.92 3.73 -4.93
C GLU A 44 -10.78 4.75 -4.90
N HIS A 45 -9.84 4.58 -3.98
CA HIS A 45 -8.63 5.39 -3.89
C HIS A 45 -7.42 4.52 -4.15
N PHE A 46 -6.48 5.02 -4.94
CA PHE A 46 -5.23 4.36 -5.27
C PHE A 46 -4.08 5.25 -4.81
N LEU A 47 -3.16 4.67 -4.04
CA LEU A 47 -1.93 5.31 -3.57
C LEU A 47 -0.75 4.39 -3.82
N ALA A 48 0.44 4.96 -4.01
CA ALA A 48 1.67 4.20 -4.23
C ALA A 48 2.82 4.81 -3.42
N ASP A 49 3.85 4.00 -3.16
CA ASP A 49 5.16 4.45 -2.70
C ASP A 49 5.09 5.34 -1.43
N ILE A 50 4.37 4.84 -0.41
CA ILE A 50 4.09 5.56 0.84
C ILE A 50 5.37 5.72 1.67
N HIS A 51 6.26 4.72 1.63
CA HIS A 51 7.59 4.75 2.22
C HIS A 51 7.63 5.23 3.68
N GLY A 52 6.75 4.72 4.53
CA GLY A 52 6.74 5.01 5.96
C GLY A 52 6.36 6.43 6.34
N GLU A 53 5.90 7.27 5.42
CA GLU A 53 5.44 8.64 5.69
C GLU A 53 4.02 8.64 6.29
N TYR A 54 3.93 8.12 7.51
CA TYR A 54 2.66 7.80 8.17
C TYR A 54 1.77 9.02 8.41
N GLU A 55 2.33 10.19 8.77
CA GLU A 55 1.54 11.39 9.06
C GLU A 55 0.79 11.88 7.82
N ALA A 56 1.50 12.04 6.69
CA ALA A 56 0.89 12.47 5.43
C ALA A 56 -0.12 11.44 4.93
N PHE A 57 0.24 10.16 4.94
CA PHE A 57 -0.62 9.07 4.50
C PHE A 57 -1.92 8.99 5.33
N LEU A 58 -1.81 8.99 6.67
CA LEU A 58 -2.98 8.91 7.54
C LEU A 58 -3.87 10.16 7.41
N HIS A 59 -3.27 11.34 7.20
CA HIS A 59 -4.04 12.56 6.94
C HIS A 59 -4.83 12.47 5.63
N VAL A 60 -4.19 11.99 4.55
CA VAL A 60 -4.85 11.75 3.25
C VAL A 60 -6.00 10.74 3.36
N LEU A 61 -5.87 9.70 4.19
CA LEU A 61 -6.98 8.79 4.45
C LEU A 61 -8.11 9.45 5.24
N LYS A 62 -7.78 10.21 6.29
CA LYS A 62 -8.77 10.87 7.16
C LYS A 62 -9.57 11.97 6.43
N ASN A 63 -8.92 12.72 5.53
CA ASN A 63 -9.60 13.74 4.73
C ASN A 63 -10.20 13.19 3.42
N ALA A 64 -10.00 11.86 3.16
CA ALA A 64 -10.38 11.18 1.92
C ALA A 64 -9.88 11.92 0.68
N SER A 65 -8.57 12.26 0.67
CA SER A 65 -7.90 13.01 -0.42
C SER A 65 -8.60 14.33 -0.75
N GLY A 66 -9.11 15.01 0.27
CA GLY A 66 -9.85 16.28 0.15
C GLY A 66 -11.35 16.15 -0.19
N ASN A 67 -11.86 14.92 -0.36
CA ASN A 67 -13.26 14.68 -0.70
C ASN A 67 -14.22 15.15 0.42
N ILE A 68 -13.85 14.93 1.69
CA ILE A 68 -14.69 15.38 2.83
C ILE A 68 -14.81 16.90 2.84
N LYS A 69 -13.70 17.62 2.67
CA LYS A 69 -13.71 19.10 2.59
C LYS A 69 -14.58 19.60 1.43
N ARG A 70 -14.49 18.96 0.27
CA ARG A 70 -15.35 19.31 -0.87
C ARG A 70 -16.82 19.13 -0.52
N LYS A 71 -17.22 18.03 0.12
CA LYS A 71 -18.60 17.78 0.55
C LYS A 71 -19.07 18.77 1.60
N VAL A 72 -18.24 19.13 2.57
CA VAL A 72 -18.54 20.18 3.56
C VAL A 72 -18.80 21.52 2.84
N ASN A 73 -17.97 21.88 1.86
CA ASN A 73 -18.16 23.10 1.09
C ASN A 73 -19.43 23.08 0.23
N GLU A 74 -19.72 21.95 -0.43
CA GLU A 74 -20.95 21.78 -1.24
C GLU A 74 -22.21 21.86 -0.36
N LEU A 75 -22.19 21.20 0.82
CA LEU A 75 -23.33 21.11 1.72
C LEU A 75 -23.67 22.44 2.40
N PHE A 76 -22.66 23.12 2.93
CA PHE A 76 -22.87 24.33 3.72
C PHE A 76 -22.73 25.64 2.91
N GLY A 77 -22.14 25.60 1.72
CA GLY A 77 -22.06 26.76 0.82
C GLY A 77 -21.61 28.04 1.57
N ASN A 78 -22.49 29.05 1.62
CA ASN A 78 -22.24 30.30 2.32
C ASN A 78 -22.88 30.35 3.73
N THR A 79 -23.50 29.25 4.20
CA THR A 79 -24.12 29.20 5.53
C THR A 79 -23.09 29.11 6.65
N LEU A 80 -21.91 28.54 6.36
CA LEU A 80 -20.77 28.52 7.26
C LEU A 80 -19.62 29.35 6.70
N ARG A 81 -18.93 30.08 7.56
CA ARG A 81 -17.69 30.79 7.22
C ARG A 81 -16.57 29.78 6.95
N GLU A 82 -15.56 30.16 6.15
CA GLU A 82 -14.43 29.30 5.83
C GLU A 82 -13.66 28.79 7.06
N ALA A 83 -13.60 29.59 8.13
CA ALA A 83 -13.01 29.16 9.40
C ALA A 83 -13.83 28.05 10.06
N GLU A 84 -15.15 28.14 10.10
CA GLU A 84 -16.05 27.16 10.68
C GLU A 84 -16.01 25.83 9.88
N LYS A 85 -15.96 25.90 8.56
CA LYS A 85 -15.79 24.72 7.70
C LYS A 85 -14.46 24.01 7.95
N ARG A 86 -13.36 24.77 8.14
CA ARG A 86 -12.06 24.21 8.50
C ARG A 86 -12.10 23.51 9.86
N GLU A 87 -12.70 24.17 10.87
CA GLU A 87 -12.86 23.58 12.20
C GLU A 87 -13.66 22.26 12.14
N LEU A 88 -14.78 22.25 11.41
CA LEU A 88 -15.59 21.05 11.21
C LEU A 88 -14.79 19.94 10.48
N CYS A 89 -14.04 20.27 9.45
CA CYS A 89 -13.18 19.32 8.76
C CYS A 89 -12.11 18.74 9.71
N THR A 90 -11.43 19.61 10.48
CA THR A 90 -10.41 19.18 11.46
C THR A 90 -11.02 18.27 12.52
N LEU A 91 -12.23 18.57 12.99
CA LEU A 91 -12.96 17.70 13.92
C LEU A 91 -13.27 16.33 13.30
N ILE A 92 -13.70 16.30 12.04
CA ILE A 92 -13.94 15.02 11.33
C ILE A 92 -12.63 14.22 11.18
N TYR A 93 -11.49 14.87 10.92
CA TYR A 93 -10.22 14.18 10.71
C TYR A 93 -9.57 13.69 12.00
N TYR A 94 -9.68 14.50 13.08
CA TYR A 94 -9.00 14.28 14.36
C TYR A 94 -9.96 14.51 15.55
N PRO A 95 -11.04 13.70 15.65
CA PRO A 95 -12.12 14.00 16.59
C PRO A 95 -11.65 14.00 18.05
N GLU A 96 -10.83 13.04 18.48
CA GLU A 96 -10.38 12.92 19.87
C GLU A 96 -9.55 14.15 20.27
N GLN A 97 -8.53 14.49 19.49
CA GLN A 97 -7.59 15.57 19.81
C GLN A 97 -8.27 16.95 19.67
N LYS A 98 -9.15 17.10 18.69
CA LYS A 98 -9.87 18.38 18.49
C LYS A 98 -10.87 18.63 19.59
N LEU A 99 -11.57 17.62 20.09
CA LEU A 99 -12.48 17.73 21.24
C LEU A 99 -11.77 18.21 22.50
N GLU A 100 -10.56 17.69 22.78
CA GLU A 100 -9.77 18.15 23.93
C GLU A 100 -9.46 19.65 23.85
N LEU A 101 -9.10 20.16 22.67
CA LEU A 101 -8.84 21.58 22.45
C LEU A 101 -10.11 22.44 22.56
N VAL A 102 -11.21 21.95 22.02
CA VAL A 102 -12.50 22.67 22.09
C VAL A 102 -12.94 22.83 23.55
N LYS A 103 -12.86 21.77 24.37
CA LYS A 103 -13.22 21.80 25.79
C LYS A 103 -12.39 22.80 26.62
N GLN A 104 -11.15 23.05 26.19
CA GLN A 104 -10.30 24.04 26.88
C GLN A 104 -10.62 25.49 26.52
N ASN A 105 -11.20 25.73 25.34
CA ASN A 105 -11.35 27.08 24.78
C ASN A 105 -12.80 27.54 24.66
N GLU A 106 -13.77 26.61 24.61
CA GLU A 106 -15.17 26.92 24.39
C GLU A 106 -15.84 27.32 25.71
N THR A 107 -16.58 28.46 25.69
CA THR A 107 -17.27 29.01 26.86
C THR A 107 -18.63 28.35 27.09
N ASP A 108 -19.35 28.03 26.04
CA ASP A 108 -20.62 27.28 26.08
C ASP A 108 -20.51 25.98 25.29
N ILE A 109 -20.01 24.97 25.97
CA ILE A 109 -19.78 23.67 25.36
C ILE A 109 -21.08 22.97 24.94
N ASN A 110 -22.21 23.23 25.61
CA ASN A 110 -23.48 22.58 25.29
C ASN A 110 -24.06 23.14 23.99
N ASP A 111 -24.03 24.46 23.80
CA ASP A 111 -24.45 25.08 22.54
C ASP A 111 -23.55 24.63 21.38
N TRP A 112 -22.23 24.57 21.62
CA TRP A 112 -21.28 24.04 20.63
C TRP A 112 -21.58 22.58 20.26
N TYR A 113 -21.87 21.71 21.23
CA TYR A 113 -22.26 20.33 20.95
C TYR A 113 -23.52 20.27 20.09
N HIS A 114 -24.52 21.06 20.42
CA HIS A 114 -25.78 21.07 19.70
C HIS A 114 -25.60 21.43 18.23
N ILE A 115 -24.89 22.50 17.93
CA ILE A 115 -24.58 22.94 16.56
C ILE A 115 -23.74 21.89 15.83
N THR A 116 -22.69 21.39 16.48
CA THR A 116 -21.72 20.46 15.86
C THR A 116 -22.36 19.12 15.54
N LEU A 117 -23.20 18.58 16.42
CA LEU A 117 -23.90 17.31 16.16
C LEU A 117 -24.81 17.41 14.95
N HIS A 118 -25.56 18.49 14.79
CA HIS A 118 -26.38 18.72 13.59
C HIS A 118 -25.54 18.80 12.32
N GLN A 119 -24.40 19.50 12.36
CA GLN A 119 -23.49 19.59 11.22
C GLN A 119 -22.91 18.23 10.84
N LEU A 120 -22.43 17.45 11.81
CA LEU A 120 -21.88 16.11 11.58
C LEU A 120 -22.92 15.14 11.03
N VAL A 121 -24.17 15.18 11.54
CA VAL A 121 -25.27 14.37 11.01
C VAL A 121 -25.56 14.74 9.55
N ALA A 122 -25.56 16.03 9.20
CA ALA A 122 -25.76 16.48 7.83
C ALA A 122 -24.65 15.97 6.89
N VAL A 123 -23.37 16.08 7.28
CA VAL A 123 -22.23 15.53 6.50
C VAL A 123 -22.33 14.02 6.37
N CYS A 124 -22.65 13.30 7.46
CA CYS A 124 -22.78 11.85 7.46
C CYS A 124 -23.93 11.38 6.53
N ARG A 125 -25.04 12.09 6.53
CA ARG A 125 -26.17 11.85 5.63
C ARG A 125 -25.77 12.00 4.16
N ASP A 126 -25.04 13.06 3.81
CA ASP A 126 -24.56 13.29 2.44
C ASP A 126 -23.59 12.19 1.99
N VAL A 127 -22.60 11.86 2.82
CA VAL A 127 -21.60 10.81 2.52
C VAL A 127 -22.27 9.44 2.37
N SER A 128 -23.29 9.13 3.19
CA SER A 128 -24.00 7.85 3.19
C SER A 128 -25.00 7.67 2.06
N SER A 129 -25.44 8.77 1.41
CA SER A 129 -26.55 8.79 0.43
C SER A 129 -26.37 7.83 -0.77
N LYS A 130 -25.12 7.51 -1.11
CA LYS A 130 -24.77 6.59 -2.22
C LYS A 130 -24.80 5.11 -1.86
N TYR A 131 -25.07 4.76 -0.59
CA TYR A 131 -25.04 3.38 -0.09
C TYR A 131 -26.41 2.89 0.32
N THR A 132 -26.56 1.55 0.40
CA THR A 132 -27.74 0.93 1.01
C THR A 132 -27.78 1.18 2.51
N ARG A 133 -28.98 1.21 3.09
CA ARG A 133 -29.15 1.27 4.55
C ARG A 133 -28.42 0.13 5.27
N SER A 134 -28.43 -1.07 4.68
CA SER A 134 -27.71 -2.23 5.23
C SER A 134 -26.19 -2.01 5.29
N LYS A 135 -25.58 -1.46 4.23
CA LYS A 135 -24.15 -1.15 4.21
C LYS A 135 -23.81 -0.06 5.23
N VAL A 136 -24.60 1.00 5.30
CA VAL A 136 -24.42 2.06 6.31
C VAL A 136 -24.51 1.47 7.71
N ARG A 137 -25.57 0.69 8.02
CA ARG A 137 -25.75 0.04 9.33
C ARG A 137 -24.56 -0.82 9.75
N LYS A 138 -23.99 -1.61 8.82
CA LYS A 138 -22.78 -2.42 9.09
C LYS A 138 -21.53 -1.58 9.37
N SER A 139 -21.53 -0.32 9.00
CA SER A 139 -20.43 0.63 9.23
C SER A 139 -20.57 1.38 10.55
N LEU A 140 -21.75 1.32 11.18
CA LEU A 140 -22.03 2.04 12.42
C LEU A 140 -21.43 1.31 13.63
N PRO A 141 -20.93 2.06 14.64
CA PRO A 141 -20.51 1.47 15.90
C PRO A 141 -21.68 0.90 16.68
N CYS A 142 -21.47 -0.23 17.35
CA CYS A 142 -22.56 -0.97 18.05
C CYS A 142 -23.34 -0.09 19.03
N ASP A 143 -22.65 0.76 19.81
CA ASP A 143 -23.23 1.57 20.87
C ASP A 143 -24.20 2.67 20.36
N PHE A 144 -23.97 3.20 19.16
CA PHE A 144 -24.73 4.30 18.59
C PHE A 144 -25.48 3.92 17.29
N SER A 145 -25.44 2.63 16.91
CA SER A 145 -25.96 2.19 15.62
C SER A 145 -27.42 2.61 15.41
N TYR A 146 -28.30 2.38 16.40
CA TYR A 146 -29.70 2.76 16.32
C TYR A 146 -29.87 4.30 16.21
N ILE A 147 -29.21 5.05 17.10
CA ILE A 147 -29.35 6.51 17.18
C ILE A 147 -28.86 7.18 15.89
N ILE A 148 -27.67 6.78 15.40
CA ILE A 148 -27.14 7.33 14.13
C ILE A 148 -28.08 6.98 12.97
N GLN A 149 -28.62 5.75 12.93
CA GLN A 149 -29.55 5.34 11.89
C GLN A 149 -30.84 6.20 11.89
N GLU A 150 -31.41 6.48 13.07
CA GLU A 150 -32.56 7.38 13.19
C GLU A 150 -32.24 8.77 12.66
N LEU A 151 -31.15 9.38 13.14
CA LEU A 151 -30.73 10.71 12.71
C LEU A 151 -30.42 10.85 11.22
N LEU A 152 -29.93 9.77 10.57
CA LEU A 152 -29.65 9.75 9.14
C LEU A 152 -30.93 9.67 8.27
N HIS A 153 -32.02 9.09 8.78
CA HIS A 153 -33.21 8.82 7.98
C HIS A 153 -34.36 9.80 8.21
N GLU A 154 -34.32 10.58 9.28
CA GLU A 154 -35.34 11.58 9.52
C GLU A 154 -35.14 12.84 8.64
N HIS A 155 -36.22 13.25 7.96
CA HIS A 155 -36.23 14.46 7.15
C HIS A 155 -36.63 15.65 8.02
N THR A 156 -35.76 16.66 8.13
CA THR A 156 -35.96 17.85 8.95
C THR A 156 -36.86 18.90 8.32
N GLU A 157 -37.60 18.59 7.25
CA GLU A 157 -38.57 19.51 6.63
C GLU A 157 -39.90 19.55 7.38
N ASP A 158 -40.15 18.56 8.26
CA ASP A 158 -41.34 18.48 9.12
C ASP A 158 -41.01 18.99 10.53
N HIS A 159 -41.84 19.90 11.07
CA HIS A 159 -41.67 20.48 12.41
C HIS A 159 -41.61 19.42 13.51
N ASP A 160 -42.48 18.41 13.46
CA ASP A 160 -42.52 17.34 14.46
C ASP A 160 -41.24 16.50 14.44
N LYS A 161 -40.71 16.27 13.26
CA LYS A 161 -39.45 15.52 13.08
C LYS A 161 -38.23 16.34 13.54
N THR A 162 -38.23 17.65 13.33
CA THR A 162 -37.18 18.52 13.84
C THR A 162 -37.17 18.51 15.38
N ALA A 163 -38.34 18.57 16.02
CA ALA A 163 -38.46 18.46 17.48
C ALA A 163 -37.93 17.09 17.99
N TYR A 164 -38.27 15.98 17.29
CA TYR A 164 -37.78 14.66 17.63
C TYR A 164 -36.25 14.57 17.56
N VAL A 165 -35.66 15.07 16.48
CA VAL A 165 -34.17 15.06 16.30
C VAL A 165 -33.51 15.90 17.40
N ASN A 166 -34.07 17.08 17.74
CA ASN A 166 -33.53 17.91 18.80
C ASN A 166 -33.58 17.23 20.17
N VAL A 167 -34.65 16.53 20.51
CA VAL A 167 -34.74 15.73 21.75
C VAL A 167 -33.66 14.63 21.81
N ILE A 168 -33.34 13.98 20.69
CA ILE A 168 -32.25 12.98 20.64
C ILE A 168 -30.93 13.69 20.94
N VAL A 169 -30.62 14.79 20.24
CA VAL A 169 -29.39 15.55 20.42
C VAL A 169 -29.25 16.05 21.87
N ASP A 170 -30.30 16.66 22.42
CA ASP A 170 -30.34 17.14 23.82
C ASP A 170 -30.08 15.99 24.81
N THR A 171 -30.63 14.81 24.52
CA THR A 171 -30.45 13.63 25.37
C THR A 171 -29.01 13.11 25.29
N ILE A 172 -28.38 13.09 24.09
CA ILE A 172 -26.96 12.75 23.96
C ILE A 172 -26.07 13.67 24.79
N ILE A 173 -26.37 14.98 24.78
CA ILE A 173 -25.62 15.99 25.54
C ILE A 173 -25.87 15.82 27.04
N SER A 174 -27.12 15.76 27.47
CA SER A 174 -27.49 15.67 28.89
C SER A 174 -27.04 14.36 29.57
N THR A 175 -26.88 13.27 28.80
CA THR A 175 -26.33 12.01 29.29
C THR A 175 -24.79 11.96 29.31
N GLY A 176 -24.12 13.05 28.89
CA GLY A 176 -22.64 13.13 28.83
C GLY A 176 -22.00 12.28 27.76
N ARG A 177 -22.73 11.89 26.69
CA ARG A 177 -22.24 11.02 25.62
C ARG A 177 -21.88 11.77 24.32
N ALA A 178 -21.86 13.14 24.37
CA ALA A 178 -21.60 13.95 23.18
C ALA A 178 -20.24 13.69 22.55
N ASP A 179 -19.18 13.56 23.34
CA ASP A 179 -17.83 13.28 22.83
C ASP A 179 -17.76 11.93 22.10
N ASP A 180 -18.23 10.88 22.77
CA ASP A 180 -18.25 9.51 22.19
C ASP A 180 -19.04 9.48 20.88
N PHE A 181 -20.16 10.23 20.83
CA PHE A 181 -20.99 10.29 19.65
C PHE A 181 -20.31 11.05 18.50
N ILE A 182 -19.64 12.17 18.79
CA ILE A 182 -18.87 12.96 17.79
C ILE A 182 -17.74 12.07 17.21
N ILE A 183 -16.98 11.39 18.05
CA ILE A 183 -15.93 10.48 17.63
C ILE A 183 -16.52 9.37 16.74
N ALA A 184 -17.62 8.78 17.15
CA ALA A 184 -18.29 7.72 16.43
C ALA A 184 -18.75 8.16 15.03
N ILE A 185 -19.45 9.29 14.93
CA ILE A 185 -19.97 9.77 13.65
C ILE A 185 -18.86 10.30 12.73
N ALA A 186 -17.82 10.94 13.27
CA ALA A 186 -16.63 11.34 12.49
C ALA A 186 -15.93 10.12 11.86
N ASN A 187 -15.75 9.04 12.62
CA ASN A 187 -15.18 7.79 12.12
C ASN A 187 -16.06 7.14 11.04
N VAL A 188 -17.40 7.22 11.17
CA VAL A 188 -18.33 6.75 10.13
C VAL A 188 -18.20 7.57 8.85
N ILE A 189 -18.08 8.89 8.94
CA ILE A 189 -17.87 9.78 7.80
C ILE A 189 -16.58 9.40 7.06
N GLN A 190 -15.46 9.25 7.78
CA GLN A 190 -14.18 8.83 7.19
C GLN A 190 -14.31 7.47 6.49
N ARG A 191 -14.92 6.48 7.15
CA ARG A 191 -15.11 5.12 6.64
C ARG A 191 -15.96 5.07 5.36
N LEU A 192 -17.02 5.88 5.28
CA LEU A 192 -17.92 5.92 4.13
C LEU A 192 -17.41 6.80 2.98
N ALA A 193 -16.43 7.67 3.23
CA ALA A 193 -15.84 8.53 2.21
C ALA A 193 -14.98 7.74 1.20
N ILE A 194 -14.28 6.68 1.65
CA ILE A 194 -13.48 5.75 0.83
C ILE A 194 -14.13 4.38 0.93
N ASP A 195 -14.58 3.84 -0.20
CA ASP A 195 -15.21 2.50 -0.26
C ASP A 195 -14.17 1.39 -0.32
N GLN A 196 -13.16 1.56 -1.14
CA GLN A 196 -12.04 0.64 -1.33
C GLN A 196 -10.74 1.41 -1.46
N LEU A 197 -9.69 0.93 -0.82
CA LEU A 197 -8.34 1.48 -0.90
C LEU A 197 -7.41 0.47 -1.57
N HIS A 198 -6.68 0.91 -2.59
CA HIS A 198 -5.66 0.13 -3.29
C HIS A 198 -4.28 0.76 -3.02
N ILE A 199 -3.35 -0.01 -2.47
CA ILE A 199 -1.98 0.42 -2.22
C ILE A 199 -1.08 -0.28 -3.24
N LEU A 200 -0.46 0.50 -4.13
CA LEU A 200 0.41 -0.02 -5.18
C LEU A 200 1.86 -0.16 -4.70
N GLY A 201 2.01 -0.76 -3.51
CA GLY A 201 3.27 -1.15 -2.93
C GLY A 201 4.07 -0.06 -2.24
N ASP A 202 5.21 -0.49 -1.73
CA ASP A 202 6.22 0.30 -1.04
C ASP A 202 5.70 1.05 0.19
N ILE A 203 5.15 0.28 1.15
CA ILE A 203 4.84 0.80 2.49
C ILE A 203 6.14 1.01 3.29
N TYR A 204 7.12 0.13 3.11
CA TYR A 204 8.36 0.11 3.87
C TYR A 204 9.44 1.05 3.33
N ASP A 205 10.44 1.25 4.17
CA ASP A 205 11.68 2.01 3.98
C ASP A 205 11.52 3.52 3.82
N ARG A 206 12.63 4.24 3.98
CA ARG A 206 12.84 5.68 3.89
C ARG A 206 12.24 6.48 5.05
N GLY A 207 10.91 6.51 5.23
CA GLY A 207 10.26 7.17 6.36
C GLY A 207 10.12 6.25 7.60
N PRO A 208 9.86 6.81 8.79
CA PRO A 208 9.97 6.09 10.07
C PRO A 208 8.73 5.30 10.49
N GLY A 209 7.62 5.39 9.78
CA GLY A 209 6.31 4.96 10.27
C GLY A 209 5.67 3.78 9.57
N ALA A 210 6.41 2.93 8.83
CA ALA A 210 5.83 1.77 8.16
C ALA A 210 5.04 0.85 9.12
N HIS A 211 5.56 0.63 10.32
CA HIS A 211 4.89 -0.15 11.36
C HIS A 211 3.58 0.51 11.86
N ILE A 212 3.53 1.85 11.94
CA ILE A 212 2.33 2.61 12.32
C ILE A 212 1.26 2.49 11.23
N ILE A 213 1.67 2.59 9.97
CA ILE A 213 0.78 2.40 8.82
C ILE A 213 0.15 1.01 8.87
N LEU A 214 0.96 -0.04 9.03
CA LEU A 214 0.47 -1.42 9.06
C LEU A 214 -0.40 -1.72 10.29
N ASP A 215 -0.10 -1.15 11.47
CA ASP A 215 -0.99 -1.21 12.64
C ASP A 215 -2.37 -0.62 12.33
N LYS A 216 -2.44 0.50 11.58
CA LYS A 216 -3.72 1.08 11.14
C LYS A 216 -4.42 0.24 10.08
N MET A 217 -3.67 -0.26 9.09
CA MET A 217 -4.22 -1.02 7.97
C MET A 217 -4.81 -2.37 8.40
N ARG A 218 -4.30 -3.00 9.46
CA ARG A 218 -4.89 -4.22 10.04
C ARG A 218 -6.37 -4.10 10.38
N HIS A 219 -6.83 -2.90 10.67
CA HIS A 219 -8.20 -2.60 11.08
C HIS A 219 -8.97 -1.77 10.05
N TYR A 220 -8.34 -1.50 8.89
CA TYR A 220 -9.00 -0.75 7.84
C TYR A 220 -10.07 -1.61 7.15
N HIS A 221 -11.20 -1.01 6.83
CA HIS A 221 -12.43 -1.74 6.46
C HIS A 221 -12.38 -2.47 5.11
N SER A 222 -11.62 -1.95 4.13
CA SER A 222 -11.51 -2.56 2.80
C SER A 222 -10.28 -2.04 2.08
N TRP A 223 -9.28 -2.90 1.86
CA TRP A 223 -8.05 -2.53 1.17
C TRP A 223 -7.33 -3.74 0.61
N ASP A 224 -6.49 -3.51 -0.37
CA ASP A 224 -5.52 -4.47 -0.90
C ASP A 224 -4.20 -3.78 -1.21
N ILE A 225 -3.15 -4.59 -1.44
CA ILE A 225 -1.82 -4.11 -1.78
C ILE A 225 -1.22 -4.96 -2.91
N GLN A 226 -0.62 -4.32 -3.89
CA GLN A 226 0.27 -4.94 -4.86
C GLN A 226 1.69 -4.75 -4.33
N TRP A 227 2.34 -5.86 -3.89
CA TRP A 227 3.62 -5.77 -3.19
C TRP A 227 4.67 -5.03 -4.01
N GLY A 228 5.34 -4.06 -3.37
CA GLY A 228 6.48 -3.35 -3.92
C GLY A 228 7.81 -4.04 -3.63
N ASN A 229 8.88 -3.55 -4.25
CA ASN A 229 10.22 -4.12 -4.04
C ASN A 229 10.72 -3.93 -2.59
N HIS A 230 10.41 -2.82 -1.95
CA HIS A 230 10.73 -2.62 -0.53
C HIS A 230 9.88 -3.52 0.39
N ASP A 231 8.62 -3.75 0.04
CA ASP A 231 7.76 -4.66 0.79
C ASP A 231 8.29 -6.10 0.76
N VAL A 232 8.64 -6.61 -0.44
CA VAL A 232 9.19 -7.97 -0.56
C VAL A 232 10.56 -8.11 0.08
N LEU A 233 11.35 -7.04 0.15
CA LEU A 233 12.61 -7.04 0.88
C LEU A 233 12.40 -7.31 2.37
N TRP A 234 11.43 -6.62 3.00
CA TRP A 234 11.05 -6.85 4.39
C TRP A 234 10.39 -8.21 4.60
N MET A 235 9.60 -8.69 3.64
CA MET A 235 9.06 -10.05 3.66
C MET A 235 10.18 -11.09 3.62
N GLY A 236 11.20 -10.90 2.78
CA GLY A 236 12.37 -11.77 2.71
C GLY A 236 13.16 -11.79 4.02
N ALA A 237 13.35 -10.63 4.65
CA ALA A 237 13.99 -10.52 5.96
C ALA A 237 13.19 -11.27 7.05
N ALA A 238 11.87 -11.15 7.06
CA ALA A 238 10.99 -11.88 7.98
C ALA A 238 10.93 -13.39 7.68
N ALA A 239 11.17 -13.81 6.43
CA ALA A 239 11.28 -15.22 6.06
C ALA A 239 12.62 -15.84 6.45
N GLY A 240 13.61 -15.03 6.90
CA GLY A 240 14.94 -15.47 7.31
C GLY A 240 15.99 -15.43 6.21
N ASN A 241 15.79 -14.66 5.14
CA ASN A 241 16.83 -14.41 4.15
C ASN A 241 17.86 -13.41 4.68
N ASP A 242 19.07 -13.85 4.94
CA ASP A 242 20.15 -13.03 5.54
C ASP A 242 20.57 -11.85 4.64
N ALA A 243 20.53 -12.00 3.31
CA ALA A 243 20.82 -10.92 2.40
C ALA A 243 19.73 -9.83 2.46
N CYS A 244 18.46 -10.21 2.61
CA CYS A 244 17.35 -9.27 2.82
C CYS A 244 17.48 -8.57 4.18
N ILE A 245 17.84 -9.28 5.26
CA ILE A 245 18.10 -8.69 6.58
C ILE A 245 19.19 -7.62 6.48
N CYS A 246 20.32 -7.93 5.81
CA CYS A 246 21.38 -6.96 5.60
C CYS A 246 20.91 -5.74 4.80
N ASN A 247 20.13 -5.94 3.74
CA ASN A 247 19.62 -4.84 2.91
C ASN A 247 18.65 -3.94 3.69
N VAL A 248 17.73 -4.51 4.48
CA VAL A 248 16.81 -3.75 5.35
C VAL A 248 17.60 -2.88 6.32
N ILE A 249 18.57 -3.45 7.04
CA ILE A 249 19.39 -2.70 8.00
C ILE A 249 20.23 -1.62 7.28
N ARG A 250 20.84 -1.95 6.14
CA ARG A 250 21.62 -1.00 5.33
C ARG A 250 20.79 0.18 4.86
N LEU A 251 19.56 -0.07 4.38
CA LEU A 251 18.66 1.00 3.94
C LEU A 251 18.24 1.89 5.12
N SER A 252 17.93 1.31 6.27
CA SER A 252 17.57 2.06 7.47
C SER A 252 18.72 2.94 7.94
N LEU A 253 19.97 2.46 7.90
CA LEU A 253 21.17 3.24 8.21
C LEU A 253 21.41 4.34 7.17
N ARG A 254 21.23 4.04 5.87
CA ARG A 254 21.41 4.99 4.78
C ARG A 254 20.49 6.22 4.89
N TYR A 255 19.26 6.02 5.33
CA TYR A 255 18.24 7.07 5.46
C TYR A 255 18.09 7.58 6.90
N ALA A 256 19.00 7.19 7.82
CA ALA A 256 18.96 7.52 9.25
C ALA A 256 17.60 7.16 9.89
N ASN A 257 17.00 6.03 9.49
CA ASN A 257 15.68 5.57 9.91
C ASN A 257 15.78 4.27 10.72
N LEU A 258 16.52 4.31 11.82
CA LEU A 258 16.64 3.16 12.72
C LEU A 258 15.41 2.96 13.61
N SER A 259 14.61 4.00 13.83
CA SER A 259 13.42 3.95 14.68
C SER A 259 12.41 2.88 14.24
N THR A 260 12.28 2.63 12.93
CA THR A 260 11.43 1.54 12.43
C THR A 260 11.91 0.18 12.93
N LEU A 261 13.24 -0.07 12.94
CA LEU A 261 13.81 -1.33 13.41
C LEU A 261 13.78 -1.42 14.94
N GLU A 262 14.29 -0.42 15.63
CA GLU A 262 14.51 -0.46 17.08
C GLU A 262 13.20 -0.18 17.86
N GLU A 263 12.54 0.94 17.61
CA GLU A 263 11.32 1.33 18.32
C GLU A 263 10.07 0.61 17.76
N GLY A 264 10.01 0.50 16.43
CA GLY A 264 8.87 -0.10 15.73
C GLY A 264 8.78 -1.61 15.93
N TYR A 265 9.89 -2.32 15.77
CA TYR A 265 9.95 -3.78 15.78
C TYR A 265 10.80 -4.38 16.91
N GLY A 266 11.53 -3.57 17.69
CA GLY A 266 12.37 -4.06 18.77
C GLY A 266 13.58 -4.88 18.30
N ILE A 267 14.05 -4.66 17.08
CA ILE A 267 15.22 -5.35 16.53
C ILE A 267 16.49 -4.75 17.12
N ASN A 268 17.27 -5.59 17.80
CA ASN A 268 18.46 -5.16 18.51
C ASN A 268 19.67 -5.00 17.58
N LEU A 269 20.13 -3.77 17.39
CA LEU A 269 21.30 -3.44 16.57
C LEU A 269 22.61 -3.26 17.37
N ILE A 270 22.60 -3.41 18.71
CA ILE A 270 23.81 -3.33 19.55
C ILE A 270 24.91 -4.29 19.08
N PRO A 271 24.62 -5.56 18.68
CA PRO A 271 25.68 -6.44 18.16
C PRO A 271 26.37 -5.87 16.91
N LEU A 272 25.62 -5.22 16.00
CA LEU A 272 26.19 -4.58 14.81
C LEU A 272 27.01 -3.35 15.20
N ALA A 273 26.53 -2.52 16.12
CA ALA A 273 27.26 -1.34 16.58
C ALA A 273 28.60 -1.75 17.22
N THR A 274 28.60 -2.77 18.11
CA THR A 274 29.81 -3.27 18.73
C THR A 274 30.81 -3.82 17.71
N PHE A 275 30.36 -4.65 16.78
CA PHE A 275 31.19 -5.18 15.70
C PHE A 275 31.78 -4.06 14.83
N ALA A 276 30.95 -3.09 14.45
CA ALA A 276 31.39 -2.00 13.57
C ALA A 276 32.44 -1.10 14.22
N MET A 277 32.27 -0.76 15.50
CA MET A 277 33.26 0.03 16.26
C MET A 277 34.60 -0.69 16.37
N GLU A 278 34.62 -2.01 16.45
CA GLU A 278 35.84 -2.79 16.54
C GLU A 278 36.50 -2.99 15.19
N ALA A 279 35.76 -3.46 14.19
CA ALA A 279 36.27 -3.79 12.86
C ALA A 279 36.67 -2.53 12.05
N TYR A 280 35.96 -1.41 12.20
CA TYR A 280 36.16 -0.17 11.43
C TYR A 280 36.60 1.01 12.29
N LYS A 281 37.26 0.77 13.42
CA LYS A 281 37.71 1.81 14.38
C LYS A 281 38.59 2.88 13.73
N ASP A 282 39.47 2.48 12.79
CA ASP A 282 40.45 3.33 12.11
C ASP A 282 39.94 3.83 10.73
N ASP A 283 38.65 3.65 10.42
CA ASP A 283 38.04 4.06 9.16
C ASP A 283 37.03 5.19 9.41
N GLU A 284 37.08 6.23 8.59
CA GLU A 284 36.14 7.35 8.63
C GLU A 284 34.77 6.97 8.00
N CYS A 285 34.75 5.91 7.20
CA CYS A 285 33.53 5.43 6.47
C CYS A 285 32.78 6.56 5.74
N ALA A 286 33.52 7.48 5.12
CA ALA A 286 32.95 8.70 4.52
C ALA A 286 31.92 8.44 3.43
N GLU A 287 32.05 7.32 2.69
CA GLU A 287 31.14 6.91 1.62
C GLU A 287 29.79 6.42 2.16
N PHE A 288 29.73 6.13 3.46
CA PHE A 288 28.59 5.55 4.16
C PHE A 288 27.84 6.54 5.06
N ILE A 289 28.14 7.82 4.97
CA ILE A 289 27.44 8.87 5.73
C ILE A 289 25.94 8.82 5.41
N PRO A 290 25.08 8.82 6.44
CA PRO A 290 23.62 8.80 6.24
C PRO A 290 23.13 9.99 5.43
N LYS A 291 22.15 9.75 4.56
CA LYS A 291 21.44 10.80 3.84
C LYS A 291 20.33 11.34 4.74
N MET A 292 20.52 12.54 5.25
CA MET A 292 19.49 13.22 6.04
C MET A 292 18.41 13.78 5.13
N SER A 293 17.14 13.46 5.39
CA SER A 293 16.00 14.14 4.77
C SER A 293 15.86 15.54 5.33
N GLY A 294 15.48 16.51 4.50
CA GLY A 294 15.31 17.92 4.93
C GLY A 294 14.35 18.02 6.12
N GLY A 295 14.80 18.65 7.20
CA GLY A 295 14.04 18.83 8.45
C GLY A 295 14.35 17.82 9.57
N ALA A 296 15.20 16.81 9.34
CA ALA A 296 15.67 15.96 10.40
C ALA A 296 16.67 16.73 11.32
N ALA A 297 16.58 16.48 12.64
CA ALA A 297 17.54 17.06 13.59
C ALA A 297 18.97 16.67 13.22
N ALA A 298 19.90 17.59 13.36
CA ALA A 298 21.31 17.32 13.10
C ALA A 298 21.80 16.21 14.04
N ILE A 299 22.31 15.13 13.47
CA ILE A 299 22.92 14.04 14.23
C ILE A 299 24.32 14.54 14.70
N ASP A 300 24.67 14.29 15.97
CA ASP A 300 26.00 14.60 16.48
C ASP A 300 27.09 13.76 15.77
N GLU A 301 28.33 14.25 15.74
CA GLU A 301 29.41 13.64 14.99
C GLU A 301 29.77 12.22 15.48
N LYS A 302 29.54 11.88 16.75
CA LYS A 302 29.79 10.52 17.25
C LYS A 302 28.74 9.54 16.72
N THR A 303 27.47 9.91 16.79
CA THR A 303 26.36 9.13 16.23
C THR A 303 26.50 8.96 14.73
N LYS A 304 26.87 10.04 14.02
CA LYS A 304 27.11 10.01 12.58
C LYS A 304 28.25 9.04 12.22
N ARG A 305 29.37 9.10 12.95
CA ARG A 305 30.49 8.17 12.75
C ARG A 305 30.09 6.73 12.99
N LEU A 306 29.42 6.43 14.13
CA LEU A 306 28.97 5.09 14.44
C LEU A 306 28.00 4.57 13.39
N THR A 307 27.03 5.38 12.97
CA THR A 307 26.06 5.01 11.91
C THR A 307 26.78 4.70 10.60
N SER A 308 27.80 5.49 10.22
CA SER A 308 28.60 5.23 9.01
C SER A 308 29.39 3.92 9.10
N GLN A 309 29.98 3.62 10.28
CA GLN A 309 30.69 2.36 10.52
C GLN A 309 29.74 1.15 10.46
N MET A 310 28.56 1.24 11.11
CA MET A 310 27.54 0.22 11.04
C MET A 310 27.05 -0.01 9.59
N HIS A 311 26.85 1.08 8.85
CA HIS A 311 26.41 1.05 7.45
C HIS A 311 27.45 0.35 6.56
N LYS A 312 28.75 0.66 6.72
CA LYS A 312 29.81 -0.03 5.98
C LYS A 312 29.88 -1.51 6.36
N ALA A 313 29.86 -1.81 7.66
CA ALA A 313 29.93 -3.19 8.16
C ALA A 313 28.82 -4.07 7.55
N ILE A 314 27.56 -3.64 7.66
CA ILE A 314 26.44 -4.43 7.14
C ILE A 314 26.43 -4.50 5.61
N ALA A 315 26.91 -3.45 4.90
CA ALA A 315 27.02 -3.46 3.44
C ALA A 315 28.06 -4.49 2.95
N ILE A 316 29.21 -4.61 3.63
CA ILE A 316 30.22 -5.61 3.28
C ILE A 316 29.68 -7.03 3.52
N ILE A 317 29.02 -7.27 4.64
CA ILE A 317 28.39 -8.56 4.93
C ILE A 317 27.31 -8.87 3.88
N GLN A 318 26.47 -7.90 3.51
CA GLN A 318 25.48 -8.03 2.44
C GLN A 318 26.11 -8.52 1.14
N PHE A 319 27.16 -7.87 0.66
CA PHE A 319 27.81 -8.25 -0.60
C PHE A 319 28.42 -9.65 -0.55
N LYS A 320 28.93 -10.09 0.62
CA LYS A 320 29.40 -11.47 0.79
C LYS A 320 28.27 -12.47 0.66
N ILE A 321 27.16 -12.25 1.38
CA ILE A 321 26.00 -13.18 1.35
C ILE A 321 25.33 -13.18 -0.03
N GLU A 322 25.14 -12.01 -0.65
CA GLU A 322 24.62 -11.92 -2.03
C GLU A 322 25.51 -12.70 -3.00
N GLY A 323 26.85 -12.57 -2.90
CA GLY A 323 27.77 -13.31 -3.74
C GLY A 323 27.65 -14.84 -3.59
N GLN A 324 27.42 -15.34 -2.38
CA GLN A 324 27.16 -16.76 -2.12
C GLN A 324 25.82 -17.21 -2.76
N LEU A 325 24.75 -16.42 -2.63
CA LEU A 325 23.45 -16.73 -3.24
C LEU A 325 23.50 -16.73 -4.77
N ILE A 326 24.25 -15.78 -5.36
CA ILE A 326 24.42 -15.72 -6.83
C ILE A 326 25.11 -16.98 -7.36
N VAL A 327 26.13 -17.50 -6.65
CA VAL A 327 26.77 -18.78 -7.02
C VAL A 327 25.81 -19.96 -6.86
N LYS A 328 24.97 -19.95 -5.84
CA LYS A 328 23.96 -20.98 -5.59
C LYS A 328 22.87 -21.01 -6.67
N HIS A 329 22.57 -19.84 -7.27
CA HIS A 329 21.47 -19.62 -8.21
C HIS A 329 21.95 -18.99 -9.54
N PRO A 330 22.73 -19.72 -10.37
CA PRO A 330 23.27 -19.17 -11.62
C PRO A 330 22.17 -18.84 -12.66
N GLU A 331 20.98 -19.44 -12.55
CA GLU A 331 19.81 -19.14 -13.37
C GLU A 331 19.35 -17.67 -13.24
N TRP A 332 19.66 -16.98 -12.15
CA TRP A 332 19.30 -15.57 -11.94
C TRP A 332 20.16 -14.59 -12.74
N LYS A 333 21.30 -15.01 -13.31
CA LYS A 333 22.19 -14.20 -14.17
C LYS A 333 22.65 -12.89 -13.50
N MET A 334 23.00 -12.97 -12.21
CA MET A 334 23.36 -11.83 -11.38
C MET A 334 24.89 -11.67 -11.21
N ASP A 335 25.73 -12.35 -11.98
CA ASP A 335 27.19 -12.37 -11.82
C ASP A 335 27.84 -10.99 -11.83
N LYS A 336 27.28 -10.01 -12.57
CA LYS A 336 27.74 -8.62 -12.58
C LYS A 336 27.75 -7.93 -11.21
N ARG A 337 27.10 -8.53 -10.19
CA ARG A 337 27.11 -8.04 -8.80
C ARG A 337 28.23 -8.64 -7.97
N ARG A 338 28.92 -9.64 -8.47
CA ARG A 338 30.06 -10.29 -7.79
C ARG A 338 31.33 -9.53 -8.10
N LEU A 339 31.58 -8.45 -7.34
CA LEU A 339 32.65 -7.49 -7.63
C LEU A 339 33.90 -7.69 -6.78
N PHE A 340 33.86 -8.40 -5.64
CA PHE A 340 35.01 -8.55 -4.75
C PHE A 340 36.18 -9.31 -5.38
N GLU A 341 35.94 -10.26 -6.27
CA GLU A 341 36.97 -11.02 -6.99
C GLU A 341 37.67 -10.22 -8.09
N HIS A 342 37.10 -9.08 -8.49
CA HIS A 342 37.68 -8.19 -9.50
C HIS A 342 38.51 -7.04 -8.90
N ILE A 343 38.68 -7.02 -7.57
CA ILE A 343 39.43 -5.97 -6.88
C ILE A 343 40.92 -6.31 -6.84
N ASN A 344 41.76 -5.37 -7.30
CA ASN A 344 43.18 -5.34 -7.01
C ASN A 344 43.41 -4.55 -5.73
N TYR A 345 43.54 -5.24 -4.60
CA TYR A 345 43.66 -4.63 -3.28
C TYR A 345 44.94 -3.82 -3.10
N GLU A 346 46.04 -4.20 -3.77
CA GLU A 346 47.33 -3.49 -3.68
C GLU A 346 47.27 -2.15 -4.42
N LYS A 347 46.73 -2.14 -5.63
CA LYS A 347 46.61 -0.94 -6.46
C LYS A 347 45.37 -0.09 -6.14
N LYS A 348 44.44 -0.60 -5.34
CA LYS A 348 43.13 0.01 -5.06
C LYS A 348 42.34 0.30 -6.33
N GLU A 349 42.26 -0.69 -7.19
CA GLU A 349 41.60 -0.64 -8.47
C GLU A 349 40.62 -1.81 -8.59
N ILE A 350 39.62 -1.66 -9.42
CA ILE A 350 38.65 -2.71 -9.74
C ILE A 350 38.42 -2.79 -11.25
N GLU A 351 38.30 -3.99 -11.78
CA GLU A 351 37.94 -4.24 -13.17
C GLU A 351 36.43 -4.46 -13.29
N ILE A 352 35.73 -3.67 -14.12
CA ILE A 352 34.32 -3.81 -14.44
C ILE A 352 34.14 -3.74 -15.95
N ASP A 353 33.51 -4.77 -16.54
CA ASP A 353 33.27 -4.87 -17.98
C ASP A 353 34.54 -4.61 -18.84
N GLY A 354 35.71 -5.11 -18.39
CA GLY A 354 37.01 -4.98 -19.06
C GLY A 354 37.69 -3.63 -18.93
N LYS A 355 37.16 -2.72 -18.10
CA LYS A 355 37.78 -1.43 -17.79
C LYS A 355 38.21 -1.38 -16.32
N ILE A 356 39.35 -0.71 -16.06
CA ILE A 356 39.88 -0.56 -14.72
C ILE A 356 39.48 0.81 -14.17
N TYR A 357 38.95 0.83 -12.95
CA TYR A 357 38.50 1.99 -12.24
C TYR A 357 39.22 2.14 -10.90
N PRO A 358 39.68 3.36 -10.50
CA PRO A 358 40.21 3.59 -9.18
C PRO A 358 39.08 3.52 -8.14
N MET A 359 39.40 2.95 -6.98
CA MET A 359 38.47 2.87 -5.86
C MET A 359 38.75 3.99 -4.84
N THR A 360 37.68 4.56 -4.27
CA THR A 360 37.75 5.59 -3.21
C THR A 360 38.31 5.04 -1.93
N SER A 361 38.00 3.80 -1.59
CA SER A 361 38.48 3.09 -0.41
C SER A 361 38.59 1.59 -0.72
N CYS A 362 39.67 0.97 -0.20
CA CYS A 362 39.85 -0.48 -0.18
C CYS A 362 40.11 -0.99 1.24
N HIS A 363 39.63 -0.27 2.25
CA HIS A 363 39.75 -0.73 3.62
C HIS A 363 38.64 -1.74 3.94
N PHE A 364 38.98 -3.02 3.79
CA PHE A 364 38.07 -4.15 4.00
C PHE A 364 38.66 -5.12 5.02
N PRO A 365 38.68 -4.80 6.32
CA PRO A 365 39.37 -5.58 7.35
C PRO A 365 38.89 -7.03 7.50
N THR A 366 37.66 -7.32 7.05
CA THR A 366 37.04 -8.64 7.19
C THR A 366 37.03 -9.44 5.89
N ILE A 367 37.59 -8.90 4.79
CA ILE A 367 37.66 -9.63 3.51
C ILE A 367 38.98 -10.37 3.41
N ASN A 368 38.87 -11.70 3.14
CA ASN A 368 40.00 -12.50 2.71
C ASN A 368 40.06 -12.52 1.17
N PRO A 369 41.07 -11.95 0.51
CA PRO A 369 41.13 -11.90 -0.94
C PRO A 369 41.12 -13.29 -1.63
N ALA A 370 41.56 -14.35 -0.93
CA ALA A 370 41.52 -15.72 -1.47
C ALA A 370 40.11 -16.33 -1.45
N SER A 371 39.21 -15.82 -0.59
CA SER A 371 37.83 -16.27 -0.45
C SER A 371 36.93 -15.08 -0.09
N PRO A 372 36.74 -14.11 -1.03
CA PRO A 372 36.24 -12.78 -0.70
C PRO A 372 34.76 -12.76 -0.22
N TYR A 373 34.01 -13.81 -0.51
CA TYR A 373 32.59 -13.95 -0.10
C TYR A 373 32.42 -14.76 1.20
N GLU A 374 33.51 -15.31 1.79
CA GLU A 374 33.40 -16.03 3.06
C GLU A 374 33.22 -15.03 4.22
N LEU A 375 32.23 -15.31 5.10
CA LEU A 375 32.05 -14.56 6.32
C LEU A 375 33.15 -14.89 7.33
N SER A 376 33.69 -13.89 8.01
CA SER A 376 34.59 -14.10 9.15
C SER A 376 33.84 -14.78 10.31
N PRO A 377 34.55 -15.36 11.28
CA PRO A 377 33.90 -15.94 12.47
C PRO A 377 33.03 -14.92 13.22
N GLU A 378 33.50 -13.69 13.33
CA GLU A 378 32.77 -12.59 14.00
C GLU A 378 31.52 -12.18 13.22
N GLU A 379 31.62 -12.11 11.87
CA GLU A 379 30.48 -11.85 11.01
C GLU A 379 29.43 -12.96 11.10
N LYS A 380 29.84 -14.24 11.17
CA LYS A 380 28.91 -15.37 11.37
C LYS A 380 28.15 -15.25 12.68
N VAL A 381 28.83 -14.88 13.77
CA VAL A 381 28.21 -14.67 15.09
C VAL A 381 27.25 -13.46 15.04
N LEU A 382 27.65 -12.37 14.40
CA LEU A 382 26.81 -11.20 14.22
C LEU A 382 25.53 -11.54 13.45
N MET A 383 25.68 -12.18 12.28
CA MET A 383 24.54 -12.55 11.44
C MET A 383 23.56 -13.50 12.16
N ALA A 384 24.07 -14.46 12.94
CA ALA A 384 23.20 -15.34 13.74
C ALA A 384 22.36 -14.56 14.77
N LYS A 385 22.90 -13.49 15.37
CA LYS A 385 22.16 -12.63 16.30
C LYS A 385 21.14 -11.75 15.59
N LEU A 386 21.49 -11.15 14.45
CA LEU A 386 20.58 -10.34 13.64
C LEU A 386 19.43 -11.19 13.10
N HIS A 387 19.76 -12.35 12.50
CA HIS A 387 18.77 -13.32 12.03
C HIS A 387 17.78 -13.70 13.14
N HIS A 388 18.30 -14.08 14.31
CA HIS A 388 17.45 -14.42 15.46
C HIS A 388 16.50 -13.26 15.81
N SER A 389 16.98 -12.00 15.84
CA SER A 389 16.16 -10.83 16.17
C SER A 389 14.98 -10.64 15.19
N PHE A 390 15.18 -10.87 13.89
CA PHE A 390 14.11 -10.83 12.90
C PHE A 390 13.13 -11.99 13.07
N MET A 391 13.64 -13.21 13.32
CA MET A 391 12.81 -14.42 13.41
C MET A 391 11.90 -14.44 14.65
N VAL A 392 12.31 -13.82 15.75
CA VAL A 392 11.50 -13.76 17.00
C VAL A 392 10.60 -12.53 17.08
N CYS A 393 10.66 -11.62 16.13
CA CYS A 393 9.88 -10.38 16.15
C CYS A 393 8.41 -10.63 15.79
N GLU A 394 7.57 -10.93 16.79
CA GLU A 394 6.15 -11.20 16.58
C GLU A 394 5.40 -10.08 15.84
N LYS A 395 5.73 -8.80 16.13
CA LYS A 395 5.05 -7.67 15.49
C LYS A 395 5.33 -7.64 13.99
N LEU A 396 6.60 -7.88 13.58
CA LEU A 396 6.96 -7.96 12.16
C LEU A 396 6.19 -9.09 11.47
N HIS A 397 6.20 -10.30 12.07
CA HIS A 397 5.49 -11.44 11.50
C HIS A 397 3.97 -11.20 11.40
N LYS A 398 3.35 -10.53 12.37
CA LYS A 398 1.93 -10.12 12.30
C LYS A 398 1.69 -9.16 11.11
N HIS A 399 2.58 -8.20 10.88
CA HIS A 399 2.46 -7.26 9.75
C HIS A 399 2.65 -7.97 8.40
N ILE A 400 3.66 -8.84 8.28
CA ILE A 400 3.86 -9.62 7.06
C ILE A 400 2.67 -10.54 6.78
N LYS A 401 2.08 -11.15 7.82
CA LYS A 401 0.85 -11.94 7.66
C LYS A 401 -0.31 -11.10 7.08
N VAL A 402 -0.48 -9.87 7.54
CA VAL A 402 -1.49 -8.94 7.00
C VAL A 402 -1.19 -8.60 5.53
N MET A 403 0.06 -8.33 5.19
CA MET A 403 0.47 -8.09 3.81
C MET A 403 0.24 -9.30 2.90
N LEU A 404 0.45 -10.53 3.41
CA LEU A 404 0.15 -11.77 2.68
C LEU A 404 -1.36 -11.98 2.49
N GLN A 405 -2.18 -11.59 3.48
CA GLN A 405 -3.64 -11.74 3.42
C GLN A 405 -4.30 -10.77 2.44
N HIS A 406 -3.80 -9.52 2.39
CA HIS A 406 -4.37 -8.44 1.58
C HIS A 406 -3.60 -8.19 0.28
N GLY A 407 -2.48 -8.88 0.04
CA GLY A 407 -1.57 -8.55 -1.03
C GLY A 407 -1.37 -9.63 -2.09
N CYS A 408 -0.89 -9.18 -3.24
CA CYS A 408 -0.52 -10.01 -4.39
C CYS A 408 0.45 -9.23 -5.30
N MET A 409 0.95 -9.88 -6.35
CA MET A 409 1.80 -9.23 -7.35
C MET A 409 1.00 -8.31 -8.30
N TYR A 410 -0.24 -8.66 -8.58
CA TYR A 410 -1.15 -7.87 -9.41
C TYR A 410 -2.60 -8.15 -9.04
N THR A 411 -3.47 -7.18 -9.32
CA THR A 411 -4.93 -7.28 -9.18
C THR A 411 -5.59 -6.71 -10.43
N ILE A 412 -6.70 -7.32 -10.84
CA ILE A 412 -7.58 -6.77 -11.86
C ILE A 412 -8.90 -6.39 -11.17
N ILE A 413 -9.26 -5.11 -11.21
CA ILE A 413 -10.48 -4.62 -10.62
C ILE A 413 -11.13 -3.56 -11.50
N ASN A 414 -12.41 -3.71 -11.80
CA ASN A 414 -13.17 -2.78 -12.61
C ASN A 414 -12.47 -2.39 -13.92
N ASN A 415 -11.91 -3.39 -14.64
CA ASN A 415 -11.10 -3.25 -15.84
C ASN A 415 -9.78 -2.50 -15.66
N ASN A 416 -9.30 -2.32 -14.45
CA ASN A 416 -7.98 -1.75 -14.18
C ASN A 416 -7.03 -2.87 -13.76
N LEU A 417 -5.87 -2.95 -14.40
CA LEU A 417 -4.76 -3.82 -14.03
C LEU A 417 -3.83 -3.05 -13.11
N LEU A 418 -3.68 -3.55 -11.89
CA LEU A 418 -2.85 -2.97 -10.84
C LEU A 418 -1.61 -3.83 -10.63
N PHE A 419 -0.42 -3.24 -10.65
CA PHE A 419 0.82 -3.84 -10.20
C PHE A 419 1.81 -2.74 -9.78
N HIS A 420 2.81 -3.08 -8.96
CA HIS A 420 3.69 -2.06 -8.41
C HIS A 420 4.62 -1.43 -9.46
N ALA A 421 5.49 -2.20 -10.11
CA ALA A 421 6.60 -1.65 -10.88
C ALA A 421 6.53 -1.91 -12.38
N SER A 422 6.67 -3.16 -12.82
CA SER A 422 6.93 -3.49 -14.22
C SER A 422 6.26 -4.79 -14.64
N CYS A 423 6.00 -4.90 -15.94
CA CYS A 423 5.78 -6.15 -16.66
C CYS A 423 6.94 -6.32 -17.66
N PRO A 424 7.94 -7.18 -17.40
CA PRO A 424 9.13 -7.27 -18.24
C PRO A 424 8.82 -7.51 -19.72
N LEU A 425 9.45 -6.71 -20.58
CA LEU A 425 9.27 -6.73 -22.04
C LEU A 425 10.60 -6.96 -22.77
N ASN A 426 10.52 -7.48 -23.98
CA ASN A 426 11.58 -7.44 -24.98
C ASN A 426 11.58 -6.07 -25.68
N GLU A 427 12.62 -5.79 -26.47
CA GLU A 427 12.79 -4.55 -27.23
C GLU A 427 11.65 -4.26 -28.20
N ASP A 428 11.06 -5.31 -28.77
CA ASP A 428 9.92 -5.23 -29.69
C ASP A 428 8.55 -5.05 -29.01
N GLY A 429 8.52 -4.92 -27.68
CA GLY A 429 7.30 -4.77 -26.89
C GLY A 429 6.59 -6.10 -26.57
N SER A 430 7.11 -7.24 -27.02
CA SER A 430 6.59 -8.55 -26.64
C SER A 430 6.92 -8.88 -25.16
N LEU A 431 6.11 -9.74 -24.54
CA LEU A 431 6.34 -10.17 -23.15
C LEU A 431 7.63 -10.96 -23.03
N LYS A 432 8.49 -10.58 -22.08
CA LYS A 432 9.76 -11.24 -21.82
C LYS A 432 9.57 -12.49 -20.97
N GLU A 433 10.14 -13.61 -21.44
CA GLU A 433 10.24 -14.83 -20.64
C GLU A 433 11.35 -14.69 -19.59
N VAL A 434 10.98 -14.86 -18.33
CA VAL A 434 11.89 -14.81 -17.18
C VAL A 434 11.96 -16.19 -16.53
N GLU A 435 13.17 -16.66 -16.26
CA GLU A 435 13.41 -17.93 -15.60
C GLU A 435 13.26 -17.76 -14.08
N ILE A 436 12.17 -18.32 -13.52
CA ILE A 436 11.95 -18.33 -12.07
C ILE A 436 12.62 -19.54 -11.42
N PHE A 437 12.52 -20.70 -12.05
CA PHE A 437 13.14 -21.93 -11.61
C PHE A 437 14.07 -22.46 -12.71
N PRO A 438 15.08 -23.24 -12.36
CA PRO A 438 15.95 -23.87 -13.36
C PRO A 438 15.15 -24.54 -14.48
N GLY A 439 15.27 -24.05 -15.71
CA GLY A 439 14.59 -24.53 -16.90
C GLY A 439 13.11 -24.19 -17.03
N LYS A 440 12.51 -23.40 -16.13
CA LYS A 440 11.11 -22.98 -16.21
C LYS A 440 10.99 -21.47 -16.37
N LYS A 441 10.48 -21.05 -17.51
CA LYS A 441 10.30 -19.65 -17.89
C LYS A 441 8.83 -19.27 -17.92
N PHE A 442 8.53 -18.05 -17.51
CA PHE A 442 7.19 -17.49 -17.48
C PHE A 442 7.23 -16.03 -17.98
N ALA A 443 6.10 -15.56 -18.51
CA ALA A 443 5.97 -14.19 -19.00
C ALA A 443 4.63 -13.56 -18.55
N GLY A 444 4.55 -12.26 -18.49
CA GLY A 444 3.34 -11.50 -18.24
C GLY A 444 2.55 -11.96 -17.01
N ARG A 445 1.30 -12.33 -17.19
CA ARG A 445 0.40 -12.78 -16.12
C ARG A 445 0.93 -14.01 -15.37
N ASP A 446 1.45 -15.00 -16.10
CA ASP A 446 1.95 -16.23 -15.47
C ASP A 446 3.22 -15.97 -14.65
N LEU A 447 4.10 -15.07 -15.11
CA LEU A 447 5.25 -14.61 -14.34
C LEU A 447 4.81 -14.00 -13.00
N MET A 448 3.87 -13.07 -13.02
CA MET A 448 3.35 -12.44 -11.81
C MET A 448 2.69 -13.45 -10.88
N HIS A 449 1.92 -14.39 -11.43
CA HIS A 449 1.26 -15.44 -10.65
C HIS A 449 2.30 -16.35 -9.95
N GLN A 450 3.28 -16.84 -10.68
CA GLN A 450 4.31 -17.73 -10.15
C GLN A 450 5.19 -17.01 -9.11
N THR A 451 5.55 -15.75 -9.36
CA THR A 451 6.23 -14.91 -8.37
C THR A 451 5.43 -14.79 -7.07
N GLY A 452 4.14 -14.53 -7.17
CA GLY A 452 3.25 -14.47 -6.01
C GLY A 452 3.15 -15.81 -5.26
N MET A 453 3.17 -16.93 -5.97
CA MET A 453 3.22 -18.27 -5.37
C MET A 453 4.53 -18.48 -4.60
N GLN A 454 5.69 -18.11 -5.18
CA GLN A 454 6.98 -18.22 -4.49
C GLN A 454 7.02 -17.42 -3.18
N ILE A 455 6.57 -16.17 -3.21
CA ILE A 455 6.48 -15.34 -2.00
C ILE A 455 5.68 -16.06 -0.91
N ARG A 456 4.54 -16.69 -1.26
CA ARG A 456 3.70 -17.40 -0.29
C ARG A 456 4.32 -18.71 0.21
N THR A 457 5.00 -19.45 -0.67
CA THR A 457 5.70 -20.73 -0.35
C THR A 457 6.74 -20.50 0.76
N ALA A 458 7.44 -19.37 0.77
CA ALA A 458 8.42 -19.06 1.81
C ALA A 458 7.82 -19.02 3.23
N PHE A 459 6.51 -18.74 3.35
CA PHE A 459 5.80 -18.64 4.64
C PHE A 459 4.91 -19.85 4.95
N GLN A 460 4.85 -20.85 4.09
CA GLN A 460 4.08 -22.08 4.32
C GLN A 460 4.93 -23.10 5.06
N SER A 461 4.45 -23.53 6.21
CA SER A 461 5.16 -24.51 7.07
C SER A 461 5.13 -25.95 6.52
N ASP A 462 4.17 -26.27 5.67
CA ASP A 462 3.90 -27.56 5.06
C ASP A 462 4.49 -27.72 3.65
N SER A 463 5.18 -26.69 3.14
CA SER A 463 5.91 -26.76 1.88
C SER A 463 7.12 -27.71 1.95
N ASP A 464 7.52 -28.28 0.81
CA ASP A 464 8.76 -29.01 0.72
C ASP A 464 9.95 -28.14 1.17
N PRO A 465 10.85 -28.64 2.05
CA PRO A 465 11.95 -27.84 2.60
C PRO A 465 12.85 -27.20 1.53
N LYS A 466 13.10 -27.88 0.40
CA LYS A 466 13.93 -27.36 -0.69
C LYS A 466 13.20 -26.29 -1.49
N GLU A 467 11.91 -26.47 -1.74
CA GLU A 467 11.08 -25.47 -2.41
C GLU A 467 10.97 -24.21 -1.53
N ARG A 468 10.81 -24.38 -0.22
CA ARG A 468 10.78 -23.28 0.72
C ARG A 468 12.12 -22.55 0.81
N GLU A 469 13.24 -23.29 0.85
CA GLU A 469 14.58 -22.68 0.83
C GLU A 469 14.78 -21.85 -0.43
N TYR A 470 14.45 -22.39 -1.60
CA TYR A 470 14.50 -21.66 -2.86
C TYR A 470 13.62 -20.40 -2.83
N ALA A 471 12.41 -20.53 -2.33
CA ALA A 471 11.46 -19.41 -2.20
C ALA A 471 11.98 -18.30 -1.26
N ILE A 472 12.69 -18.66 -0.18
CA ILE A 472 13.36 -17.69 0.71
C ILE A 472 14.52 -17.01 -0.02
N ASP A 473 15.35 -17.75 -0.74
CA ASP A 473 16.46 -17.16 -1.51
C ASP A 473 15.96 -16.25 -2.62
N TYR A 474 14.83 -16.57 -3.24
CA TYR A 474 14.25 -15.83 -4.37
C TYR A 474 13.89 -14.38 -4.04
N PHE A 475 13.69 -14.00 -2.78
CA PHE A 475 13.44 -12.62 -2.39
C PHE A 475 14.56 -11.66 -2.80
N ILE A 476 15.82 -12.12 -2.79
CA ILE A 476 16.94 -11.26 -3.23
C ILE A 476 16.92 -11.04 -4.74
N TYR A 477 16.48 -12.05 -5.52
CA TYR A 477 16.25 -11.86 -6.95
C TYR A 477 15.15 -10.83 -7.20
N LEU A 478 14.03 -10.90 -6.46
CA LEU A 478 12.95 -9.92 -6.59
C LEU A 478 13.42 -8.51 -6.27
N TRP A 479 14.30 -8.37 -5.29
CA TRP A 479 14.86 -7.07 -4.89
C TRP A 479 15.78 -6.45 -5.94
N CYS A 480 16.70 -7.20 -6.54
CA CYS A 480 17.77 -6.64 -7.35
C CYS A 480 18.17 -7.49 -8.58
N GLY A 481 17.42 -8.54 -8.91
CA GLY A 481 17.67 -9.37 -10.08
C GLY A 481 17.26 -8.68 -11.38
N PRO A 482 18.01 -8.91 -12.48
CA PRO A 482 17.61 -8.42 -13.79
C PRO A 482 16.28 -9.07 -14.21
N ASP A 483 15.45 -8.29 -14.91
CA ASP A 483 14.13 -8.72 -15.38
C ASP A 483 13.12 -9.08 -14.26
N SER A 484 13.47 -8.82 -12.98
CA SER A 484 12.50 -8.94 -11.88
C SER A 484 11.32 -7.97 -12.10
N PRO A 485 10.07 -8.43 -12.00
CA PRO A 485 8.90 -7.55 -12.19
C PRO A 485 8.81 -6.42 -11.15
N LEU A 486 9.62 -6.48 -10.09
CA LEU A 486 9.69 -5.45 -9.05
C LEU A 486 10.91 -4.52 -9.19
N PHE A 487 11.85 -4.84 -10.09
CA PHE A 487 13.06 -4.04 -10.28
C PHE A 487 13.29 -3.65 -11.75
N ASP A 488 13.28 -4.61 -12.66
CA ASP A 488 13.37 -4.49 -14.12
C ASP A 488 14.43 -3.49 -14.61
N LYS A 489 15.67 -3.75 -14.15
CA LYS A 489 16.88 -3.04 -14.59
C LYS A 489 18.02 -4.04 -14.77
N SER A 490 19.00 -3.69 -15.61
CA SER A 490 20.14 -4.56 -15.91
C SER A 490 20.96 -4.97 -14.69
N LYS A 491 21.09 -4.09 -13.70
CA LYS A 491 21.79 -4.32 -12.41
C LYS A 491 21.37 -3.27 -11.39
N MET A 492 21.58 -3.56 -10.11
CA MET A 492 21.50 -2.57 -9.03
C MET A 492 22.93 -2.16 -8.64
N ALA A 493 23.36 -0.97 -9.03
CA ALA A 493 24.71 -0.45 -8.80
C ALA A 493 24.91 0.03 -7.34
N THR A 494 24.91 -0.90 -6.39
CA THR A 494 25.05 -0.56 -4.96
C THR A 494 26.52 -0.42 -4.56
N PHE A 495 27.36 -1.40 -4.89
CA PHE A 495 28.79 -1.41 -4.59
C PHE A 495 29.50 -0.25 -5.29
N GLU A 496 29.22 -0.06 -6.57
CA GLU A 496 29.85 0.97 -7.40
C GLU A 496 29.60 2.37 -6.82
N ARG A 497 28.38 2.63 -6.32
CA ARG A 497 28.03 3.94 -5.72
C ARG A 497 28.75 4.24 -4.41
N TYR A 498 29.26 3.24 -3.70
CA TYR A 498 30.07 3.43 -2.50
C TYR A 498 31.54 3.58 -2.81
N PHE A 499 32.08 2.81 -3.75
CA PHE A 499 33.52 2.62 -3.86
C PHE A 499 34.14 3.17 -5.15
N ILE A 500 33.34 3.65 -6.10
CA ILE A 500 33.83 4.16 -7.39
C ILE A 500 33.21 5.53 -7.65
N THR A 501 34.07 6.53 -8.00
CA THR A 501 33.57 7.88 -8.28
C THR A 501 33.05 8.06 -9.69
N ASP A 502 33.48 7.21 -10.63
CA ASP A 502 33.05 7.27 -12.02
C ASP A 502 31.57 6.89 -12.16
N LYS A 503 30.77 7.87 -12.56
CA LYS A 503 29.32 7.72 -12.70
C LYS A 503 28.90 6.79 -13.84
N GLU A 504 29.82 6.44 -14.76
CA GLU A 504 29.51 5.45 -15.80
C GLU A 504 29.19 4.09 -15.16
N THR A 505 29.92 3.70 -14.11
CA THR A 505 29.70 2.46 -13.37
C THR A 505 28.36 2.44 -12.59
N HIS A 506 27.80 3.63 -12.30
CA HIS A 506 26.52 3.77 -11.58
C HIS A 506 25.29 3.65 -12.48
N LYS A 507 25.46 3.50 -13.80
CA LYS A 507 24.34 3.34 -14.72
C LYS A 507 23.61 2.03 -14.46
N GLU A 508 22.30 2.14 -14.36
CA GLU A 508 21.33 1.05 -14.29
C GLU A 508 20.42 1.17 -15.51
N GLU A 509 20.63 0.32 -16.52
CA GLU A 509 19.80 0.35 -17.72
C GLU A 509 18.40 -0.15 -17.36
N LYS A 510 17.40 0.63 -17.73
CA LYS A 510 15.99 0.30 -17.47
C LYS A 510 15.52 -0.80 -18.41
N GLY A 511 14.64 -1.67 -17.91
CA GLY A 511 13.92 -2.62 -18.74
C GLY A 511 13.02 -1.94 -19.78
N TYR A 512 12.68 -2.67 -20.82
CA TYR A 512 11.92 -2.12 -21.95
C TYR A 512 10.52 -1.68 -21.59
N TYR A 513 9.91 -2.21 -20.51
CA TYR A 513 8.65 -1.67 -20.00
C TYR A 513 8.74 -0.15 -19.73
N PHE A 514 9.78 0.29 -19.05
CA PHE A 514 9.95 1.73 -18.72
C PHE A 514 10.26 2.60 -19.96
N LEU A 515 10.79 2.00 -21.03
CA LEU A 515 11.11 2.70 -22.26
C LEU A 515 9.89 2.78 -23.20
N LEU A 516 9.03 1.75 -23.19
CA LEU A 516 7.91 1.58 -24.11
C LEU A 516 6.55 1.95 -23.48
N ARG A 517 6.50 2.31 -22.21
CA ARG A 517 5.26 2.54 -21.46
C ARG A 517 4.40 3.73 -21.94
N ASP A 518 4.92 4.56 -22.86
CA ASP A 518 4.16 5.63 -23.51
C ASP A 518 3.50 5.15 -24.83
N ASP A 519 3.82 3.96 -25.31
CA ASP A 519 3.23 3.35 -26.49
C ASP A 519 1.88 2.68 -26.15
N GLU A 520 0.82 3.16 -26.77
CA GLU A 520 -0.55 2.68 -26.55
C GLU A 520 -0.74 1.22 -26.94
N GLN A 521 -0.09 0.75 -28.01
CA GLN A 521 -0.21 -0.62 -28.51
C GLN A 521 0.48 -1.61 -27.56
N VAL A 522 1.62 -1.21 -26.99
CA VAL A 522 2.34 -2.02 -25.99
C VAL A 522 1.50 -2.15 -24.71
N ILE A 523 0.89 -1.07 -24.25
CA ILE A 523 0.02 -1.10 -23.06
C ILE A 523 -1.23 -1.95 -23.32
N ASP A 524 -1.84 -1.86 -24.49
CA ASP A 524 -2.95 -2.74 -24.88
C ASP A 524 -2.53 -4.22 -24.92
N HIS A 525 -1.37 -4.53 -25.47
CA HIS A 525 -0.83 -5.89 -25.52
C HIS A 525 -0.64 -6.49 -24.09
N ILE A 526 -0.11 -5.70 -23.15
CA ILE A 526 0.01 -6.13 -21.75
C ILE A 526 -1.38 -6.42 -21.17
N MET A 527 -2.34 -5.50 -21.33
CA MET A 527 -3.70 -5.69 -20.80
C MET A 527 -4.38 -6.94 -21.38
N ASP A 528 -4.22 -7.19 -22.69
CA ASP A 528 -4.74 -8.39 -23.36
C ASP A 528 -4.17 -9.67 -22.76
N ALA A 529 -2.86 -9.69 -22.50
CA ALA A 529 -2.17 -10.83 -21.89
C ALA A 529 -2.64 -11.12 -20.45
N PHE A 530 -3.09 -10.10 -19.74
CA PHE A 530 -3.71 -10.28 -18.43
C PHE A 530 -5.23 -10.59 -18.49
N GLY A 531 -5.82 -10.56 -19.68
CA GLY A 531 -7.25 -10.81 -19.89
C GLY A 531 -8.13 -9.61 -19.54
N VAL A 532 -7.56 -8.40 -19.50
CA VAL A 532 -8.31 -7.16 -19.31
C VAL A 532 -8.81 -6.69 -20.67
N THR A 533 -10.14 -6.73 -20.87
CA THR A 533 -10.77 -6.46 -22.16
C THR A 533 -11.77 -5.31 -22.08
N GLY A 534 -12.08 -4.70 -23.21
CA GLY A 534 -13.06 -3.61 -23.32
C GLY A 534 -12.43 -2.24 -23.54
N PRO A 535 -13.26 -1.22 -23.80
CA PRO A 535 -12.77 0.10 -24.22
C PRO A 535 -12.17 0.94 -23.08
N ASN A 536 -12.70 0.80 -21.86
CA ASN A 536 -12.27 1.60 -20.70
C ASN A 536 -11.45 0.71 -19.76
N ARG A 537 -10.21 0.46 -20.17
CA ARG A 537 -9.26 -0.37 -19.45
C ARG A 537 -7.96 0.38 -19.23
N HIS A 538 -7.36 0.21 -18.06
CA HIS A 538 -6.16 0.96 -17.68
C HIS A 538 -5.16 0.06 -16.95
N ILE A 539 -3.89 0.46 -17.00
CA ILE A 539 -2.86 0.03 -16.08
C ILE A 539 -2.64 1.16 -15.07
N ILE A 540 -2.56 0.81 -13.79
CA ILE A 540 -2.22 1.74 -12.72
C ILE A 540 -1.03 1.17 -11.98
N ASN A 541 0.08 1.93 -11.89
CA ASN A 541 1.29 1.50 -11.19
C ASN A 541 2.03 2.65 -10.48
N GLY A 542 3.11 2.32 -9.74
CA GLY A 542 3.97 3.23 -8.98
C GLY A 542 5.45 3.09 -9.33
N HIS A 543 6.30 2.95 -8.30
CA HIS A 543 7.72 2.58 -8.30
C HIS A 543 8.69 3.64 -8.86
N VAL A 544 8.38 4.33 -9.94
CA VAL A 544 9.27 5.34 -10.54
C VAL A 544 8.65 6.71 -10.34
N PRO A 545 9.24 7.55 -9.47
CA PRO A 545 8.70 8.87 -9.18
C PRO A 545 8.53 9.72 -10.43
N VAL A 546 7.35 10.30 -10.59
CA VAL A 546 7.02 11.22 -11.69
C VAL A 546 7.70 12.56 -11.42
N ARG A 547 8.63 12.95 -12.26
CA ARG A 547 9.41 14.19 -12.13
C ARG A 547 8.64 15.37 -12.72
N THR A 548 7.63 15.87 -12.00
CA THR A 548 6.82 17.01 -12.45
C THR A 548 7.65 18.27 -12.67
N THR A 549 8.74 18.46 -11.87
CA THR A 549 9.71 19.55 -12.07
C THR A 549 10.41 19.51 -13.42
N LYS A 550 10.44 18.35 -14.09
CA LYS A 550 10.97 18.16 -15.45
C LYS A 550 9.88 18.07 -16.51
N GLY A 551 8.62 18.34 -16.14
CA GLY A 551 7.47 18.28 -17.06
C GLY A 551 6.99 16.86 -17.38
N GLU A 552 7.37 15.85 -16.58
CA GLU A 552 6.88 14.49 -16.78
C GLU A 552 5.39 14.39 -16.39
N ASN A 553 4.60 13.76 -17.27
CA ASN A 553 3.17 13.56 -17.05
C ASN A 553 2.92 12.17 -16.43
N PRO A 554 2.16 12.07 -15.32
CA PRO A 554 1.75 10.79 -14.75
C PRO A 554 0.81 9.98 -15.66
N ILE A 555 0.10 10.63 -16.55
CA ILE A 555 -0.83 9.99 -17.49
C ILE A 555 -0.10 9.71 -18.82
N LYS A 556 0.00 8.44 -19.18
CA LYS A 556 0.78 7.93 -20.31
C LYS A 556 -0.09 7.11 -21.27
N ALA A 557 0.46 6.76 -22.43
CA ALA A 557 -0.22 5.92 -23.42
C ALA A 557 -1.65 6.38 -23.69
N ASN A 558 -1.83 7.67 -23.95
CA ASN A 558 -3.13 8.29 -24.24
C ASN A 558 -4.21 8.02 -23.15
N GLY A 559 -3.81 7.99 -21.87
CA GLY A 559 -4.70 7.74 -20.73
C GLY A 559 -4.79 6.28 -20.28
N LYS A 560 -4.24 5.32 -21.03
CA LYS A 560 -4.31 3.89 -20.70
C LYS A 560 -3.35 3.46 -19.58
N LEU A 561 -2.33 4.26 -19.28
CA LEU A 561 -1.42 4.01 -18.16
C LEU A 561 -1.38 5.24 -17.23
N MET A 562 -1.57 4.98 -15.94
CA MET A 562 -1.50 5.98 -14.88
C MET A 562 -0.38 5.60 -13.90
N VAL A 563 0.70 6.41 -13.89
CA VAL A 563 1.83 6.24 -12.96
C VAL A 563 1.61 7.17 -11.79
N ILE A 564 1.29 6.62 -10.61
CA ILE A 564 0.86 7.42 -9.45
C ILE A 564 1.92 7.54 -8.35
N ASP A 565 3.19 7.24 -8.63
CA ASP A 565 4.28 7.56 -7.72
C ASP A 565 4.56 9.07 -7.76
N GLY A 566 4.02 9.78 -6.79
CA GLY A 566 4.22 11.22 -6.60
C GLY A 566 5.31 11.55 -5.59
N GLY A 567 5.97 10.54 -5.02
CA GLY A 567 7.02 10.71 -4.02
C GLY A 567 6.49 11.19 -2.67
N PHE A 568 5.68 10.39 -1.98
CA PHE A 568 5.30 10.64 -0.58
C PHE A 568 6.53 10.83 0.30
N SER A 569 7.60 10.10 0.03
CA SER A 569 8.85 10.24 0.77
C SER A 569 9.45 11.63 0.63
N LYS A 570 9.73 12.27 1.76
CA LYS A 570 10.41 13.58 1.86
C LYS A 570 11.72 13.62 1.08
N ALA A 571 12.40 12.47 0.91
CA ALA A 571 13.62 12.35 0.15
C ALA A 571 13.47 12.69 -1.34
N TYR A 572 12.25 12.61 -1.90
CA TYR A 572 11.96 12.87 -3.32
C TYR A 572 11.30 14.21 -3.59
N HIS A 573 10.83 14.95 -2.60
CA HIS A 573 10.11 16.21 -2.81
C HIS A 573 10.88 17.22 -3.68
N ASN A 574 12.22 17.24 -3.60
CA ASN A 574 13.06 18.09 -4.45
C ASN A 574 13.09 17.65 -5.93
N GLU A 575 12.84 16.37 -6.21
CA GLU A 575 12.83 15.84 -7.59
C GLU A 575 11.42 15.86 -8.18
N THR A 576 10.41 15.50 -7.38
CA THR A 576 9.02 15.42 -7.82
C THR A 576 8.31 16.78 -7.78
N GLY A 577 8.69 17.68 -6.87
CA GLY A 577 8.01 18.97 -6.65
C GLY A 577 6.67 18.85 -5.92
N ILE A 578 6.27 17.64 -5.52
CA ILE A 578 5.00 17.31 -4.84
C ILE A 578 5.25 16.30 -3.74
N ALA A 579 4.22 16.03 -2.94
CA ALA A 579 4.28 15.07 -1.84
C ALA A 579 3.29 13.91 -1.99
N GLY A 580 3.10 13.43 -3.19
CA GLY A 580 2.31 12.26 -3.49
C GLY A 580 1.11 12.50 -4.41
N TYR A 581 0.61 11.42 -4.99
CA TYR A 581 -0.64 11.38 -5.72
C TYR A 581 -1.66 10.49 -5.01
N THR A 582 -2.93 10.83 -5.13
CA THR A 582 -4.04 9.89 -5.00
C THR A 582 -4.82 9.86 -6.29
N LEU A 583 -4.96 8.70 -6.90
CA LEU A 583 -5.92 8.52 -7.97
C LEU A 583 -7.27 8.12 -7.36
N VAL A 584 -8.32 8.83 -7.72
CA VAL A 584 -9.68 8.61 -7.20
C VAL A 584 -10.56 8.16 -8.34
N TYR A 585 -11.12 6.96 -8.23
CA TYR A 585 -12.07 6.40 -9.18
C TYR A 585 -13.49 6.40 -8.60
N HIS A 586 -14.31 7.32 -9.04
CA HIS A 586 -15.68 7.46 -8.59
C HIS A 586 -16.69 7.17 -9.72
N SER A 587 -17.98 7.31 -9.44
CA SER A 587 -19.04 7.01 -10.41
C SER A 587 -19.07 7.88 -11.69
N ARG A 588 -18.22 8.87 -11.79
CA ARG A 588 -18.09 9.76 -12.96
C ARG A 588 -16.76 9.59 -13.71
N GLY A 589 -15.83 8.76 -13.25
CA GLY A 589 -14.53 8.53 -13.87
C GLY A 589 -13.36 8.73 -12.92
N PHE A 590 -12.19 9.02 -13.47
CA PHE A 590 -10.94 9.17 -12.75
C PHE A 590 -10.56 10.63 -12.49
N GLN A 591 -10.08 10.90 -11.30
CA GLN A 591 -9.48 12.16 -10.88
C GLN A 591 -8.12 11.89 -10.24
N LEU A 592 -7.09 12.58 -10.67
CA LEU A 592 -5.77 12.57 -10.05
C LEU A 592 -5.66 13.75 -9.09
N VAL A 593 -5.46 13.45 -7.82
CA VAL A 593 -5.26 14.44 -6.76
C VAL A 593 -3.78 14.50 -6.44
N GLN A 594 -3.17 15.65 -6.68
CA GLN A 594 -1.78 15.95 -6.38
C GLN A 594 -1.70 16.65 -5.04
N HIS A 595 -0.88 16.15 -4.14
CA HIS A 595 -0.71 16.68 -2.78
C HIS A 595 0.55 17.54 -2.66
N GLU A 596 0.43 18.68 -1.96
CA GLU A 596 1.58 19.43 -1.46
C GLU A 596 2.12 18.80 -0.18
N PRO A 597 3.37 19.12 0.24
CA PRO A 597 3.94 18.61 1.48
C PRO A 597 3.04 18.89 2.70
N PHE A 598 2.81 17.87 3.49
CA PHE A 598 2.12 17.96 4.77
C PHE A 598 3.09 18.47 5.84
N THR A 599 2.65 19.45 6.65
CA THR A 599 3.49 20.01 7.71
C THR A 599 3.64 19.05 8.87
N SER A 600 2.56 18.83 9.62
CA SER A 600 2.48 17.85 10.70
C SER A 600 1.02 17.63 11.13
N THR A 601 0.78 16.53 11.81
CA THR A 601 -0.51 16.25 12.46
C THR A 601 -0.83 17.30 13.53
N GLU A 602 0.16 17.76 14.28
CA GLU A 602 0.00 18.80 15.30
C GLU A 602 -0.48 20.13 14.70
N ASP A 603 0.15 20.62 13.62
CA ASP A 603 -0.29 21.82 12.91
C ASP A 603 -1.72 21.68 12.36
N ALA A 604 -2.07 20.50 11.85
CA ALA A 604 -3.42 20.24 11.35
C ALA A 604 -4.47 20.37 12.47
N ILE A 605 -4.18 19.86 13.67
CA ILE A 605 -5.09 19.91 14.81
C ILE A 605 -5.19 21.32 15.41
N LEU A 606 -4.02 21.96 15.64
CA LEU A 606 -3.96 23.26 16.34
C LEU A 606 -4.41 24.43 15.47
N ARG A 607 -4.05 24.43 14.18
CA ARG A 607 -4.25 25.56 13.27
C ARG A 607 -5.28 25.30 12.17
N GLY A 608 -5.86 24.09 12.12
CA GLY A 608 -6.75 23.66 11.06
C GLY A 608 -6.08 23.66 9.68
N THR A 609 -4.75 23.40 9.64
CA THR A 609 -4.05 23.26 8.36
C THR A 609 -4.44 21.95 7.69
N ASP A 610 -4.58 21.99 6.37
CA ASP A 610 -4.91 20.81 5.57
C ASP A 610 -3.90 20.69 4.44
N ILE A 611 -3.70 19.48 3.90
CA ILE A 611 -2.90 19.30 2.69
C ILE A 611 -3.57 20.09 1.56
N LYS A 612 -2.81 21.01 0.98
CA LYS A 612 -3.26 21.63 -0.26
C LYS A 612 -3.15 20.59 -1.38
N SER A 613 -4.21 20.49 -2.13
CA SER A 613 -4.29 19.51 -3.21
C SER A 613 -4.87 20.12 -4.46
N THR A 614 -4.29 19.75 -5.60
CA THR A 614 -4.79 20.12 -6.92
C THR A 614 -5.42 18.88 -7.56
N THR A 615 -6.59 19.01 -8.13
CA THR A 615 -7.31 17.91 -8.77
C THR A 615 -7.33 18.08 -10.29
N GLN A 616 -6.88 17.05 -11.01
CA GLN A 616 -6.96 16.94 -12.46
C GLN A 616 -7.97 15.86 -12.82
N ILE A 617 -8.90 16.17 -13.73
CA ILE A 617 -9.77 15.16 -14.34
C ILE A 617 -8.95 14.39 -15.35
N VAL A 618 -8.83 13.07 -15.16
CA VAL A 618 -8.11 12.17 -16.08
C VAL A 618 -9.09 11.63 -17.13
N GLU A 619 -10.22 11.13 -16.64
CA GLU A 619 -11.29 10.58 -17.48
C GLU A 619 -12.65 10.96 -16.90
N MET A 620 -13.61 11.30 -17.75
CA MET A 620 -14.97 11.57 -17.34
C MET A 620 -15.95 10.76 -18.17
N SER A 621 -16.76 9.95 -17.49
CA SER A 621 -17.83 9.20 -18.13
C SER A 621 -19.04 10.07 -18.43
N ASN A 622 -19.61 9.94 -19.64
CA ASN A 622 -20.82 10.65 -20.05
C ASN A 622 -22.05 10.24 -19.24
N ARG A 623 -22.10 9.00 -18.74
CA ARG A 623 -23.12 8.53 -17.81
C ARG A 623 -22.52 8.19 -16.46
N ARG A 624 -23.30 8.34 -15.40
CA ARG A 624 -22.90 7.91 -14.07
C ARG A 624 -22.78 6.38 -14.04
N MET A 625 -21.62 5.86 -13.64
CA MET A 625 -21.41 4.43 -13.43
C MET A 625 -22.19 3.95 -12.21
N LEU A 626 -22.86 2.82 -12.35
CA LEU A 626 -23.60 2.16 -11.30
C LEU A 626 -22.85 0.89 -10.83
N VAL A 627 -23.29 0.31 -9.72
CA VAL A 627 -22.75 -0.96 -9.23
C VAL A 627 -22.84 -2.05 -10.30
N THR A 628 -23.90 -2.07 -11.12
CA THR A 628 -24.05 -3.02 -12.22
C THR A 628 -22.90 -2.99 -13.24
N ASP A 629 -22.17 -1.87 -13.35
CA ASP A 629 -21.05 -1.70 -14.30
C ASP A 629 -19.70 -2.22 -13.72
N THR A 630 -19.68 -2.66 -12.45
CA THR A 630 -18.50 -3.06 -11.69
C THR A 630 -18.35 -4.57 -11.55
N ASP A 631 -17.20 -5.03 -11.04
CA ASP A 631 -16.96 -6.44 -10.70
C ASP A 631 -17.92 -6.92 -9.62
N ILE A 632 -18.17 -6.07 -8.62
CA ILE A 632 -19.19 -6.36 -7.59
C ILE A 632 -20.55 -6.58 -8.26
N GLY A 633 -20.91 -5.75 -9.25
CA GLY A 633 -22.15 -5.92 -9.99
C GLY A 633 -22.19 -7.23 -10.79
N ARG A 634 -21.07 -7.68 -11.34
CA ARG A 634 -20.98 -9.01 -11.99
C ARG A 634 -21.24 -10.15 -11.01
N GLU A 635 -20.66 -10.04 -9.82
CA GLU A 635 -20.87 -11.04 -8.76
C GLU A 635 -22.31 -11.03 -8.24
N LEU A 636 -22.89 -9.86 -8.01
CA LEU A 636 -24.31 -9.77 -7.61
C LEU A 636 -25.26 -10.38 -8.65
N ARG A 637 -24.98 -10.19 -9.96
CA ARG A 637 -25.79 -10.84 -11.01
C ARG A 637 -25.67 -12.35 -11.00
N LYS A 638 -24.51 -12.93 -10.66
CA LYS A 638 -24.38 -14.38 -10.46
C LYS A 638 -25.24 -14.85 -9.28
N GLN A 639 -25.14 -14.15 -8.15
CA GLN A 639 -25.96 -14.47 -6.97
C GLN A 639 -27.47 -14.38 -7.28
N ILE A 640 -27.89 -13.38 -8.05
CA ILE A 640 -29.29 -13.29 -8.50
C ILE A 640 -29.65 -14.50 -9.35
N ALA A 641 -28.81 -14.90 -10.30
CA ALA A 641 -29.06 -16.06 -11.13
C ALA A 641 -29.17 -17.35 -10.31
N ASP A 642 -28.31 -17.55 -9.34
CA ASP A 642 -28.33 -18.69 -8.41
C ASP A 642 -29.61 -18.71 -7.57
N LEU A 643 -30.05 -17.55 -7.09
CA LEU A 643 -31.33 -17.43 -6.35
C LEU A 643 -32.54 -17.62 -7.24
N GLU A 644 -32.52 -17.17 -8.49
CA GLU A 644 -33.59 -17.46 -9.48
C GLU A 644 -33.71 -18.97 -9.74
N GLU A 645 -32.60 -19.68 -9.81
CA GLU A 645 -32.56 -21.13 -9.96
C GLU A 645 -33.09 -21.84 -8.70
N LEU A 646 -32.72 -21.36 -7.50
CA LEU A 646 -33.31 -21.85 -6.23
C LEU A 646 -34.81 -21.64 -6.19
N LEU A 647 -35.31 -20.47 -6.59
CA LEU A 647 -36.76 -20.21 -6.67
C LEU A 647 -37.46 -21.17 -7.64
N TYR A 648 -36.85 -21.47 -8.79
CA TYR A 648 -37.33 -22.44 -9.72
C TYR A 648 -37.42 -23.84 -9.06
N ALA A 649 -36.36 -24.25 -8.35
CA ALA A 649 -36.30 -25.53 -7.65
C ALA A 649 -37.39 -25.66 -6.56
N TYR A 650 -37.64 -24.61 -5.78
CA TYR A 650 -38.77 -24.59 -4.81
C TYR A 650 -40.13 -24.74 -5.48
N ARG A 651 -40.40 -23.92 -6.52
CA ARG A 651 -41.70 -23.91 -7.22
C ARG A 651 -42.03 -25.22 -7.93
N HIS A 652 -41.02 -26.01 -8.29
CA HIS A 652 -41.20 -27.30 -8.96
C HIS A 652 -40.95 -28.50 -8.04
N GLY A 653 -40.76 -28.27 -6.73
CA GLY A 653 -40.66 -29.34 -5.73
C GLY A 653 -39.32 -30.10 -5.73
N PHE A 654 -38.31 -29.63 -6.44
CA PHE A 654 -36.96 -30.22 -6.41
C PHE A 654 -36.25 -29.99 -5.08
N VAL A 655 -36.46 -28.83 -4.46
CA VAL A 655 -36.02 -28.49 -3.10
C VAL A 655 -37.27 -28.14 -2.29
N LYS A 656 -37.33 -28.56 -1.03
CA LYS A 656 -38.45 -28.24 -0.13
C LYS A 656 -38.13 -27.00 0.69
N GLU A 657 -39.11 -26.12 0.85
CA GLU A 657 -39.03 -25.02 1.82
C GLU A 657 -38.96 -25.58 3.25
N SER A 658 -38.22 -24.91 4.09
CA SER A 658 -38.12 -25.21 5.52
C SER A 658 -38.36 -23.95 6.34
N GLU A 659 -39.13 -24.05 7.41
CA GLU A 659 -39.28 -22.94 8.35
C GLU A 659 -37.96 -22.74 9.14
N ARG A 660 -37.48 -21.50 9.26
CA ARG A 660 -36.46 -21.19 10.22
C ARG A 660 -36.95 -21.55 11.62
N LYS A 661 -36.29 -22.47 12.29
CA LYS A 661 -36.45 -22.58 13.74
C LYS A 661 -36.02 -21.22 14.34
N LYS A 662 -37.03 -20.45 14.83
CA LYS A 662 -36.82 -19.18 15.54
C LYS A 662 -35.94 -19.34 16.74
#